data_d690a0a1c6deb549b8b6549b64f6a97a
#
_entry.id   d690a0a1c6deb549b8b6549b64f6a97a
#
_cell.length_a   1.000
_cell.length_b   1.000
_cell.length_c   1.000
_cell.angle_alpha   90.00
_cell.angle_beta   90.00
_cell.angle_gamma   90.00
#
_symmetry.space_group_name_H-M   'P 1'
#
loop_
_entity.id
_entity.type
_entity.pdbx_description
1 polymer ?
#
loop_
_entity_poly.entity_id
_entity_poly.type
_entity_poly.pdbx_seq_one_letter_code
_entity_poly.pdbx_strand_id
1 'polypeptide(L)'
;MTTISPPTRASPVETASGAQISRVPYMPGLDGMRALAVIAVMVYHANSTWLPGGFLGVEMFFVISGYLITLLIIAERERSYRVSLVDFWKRRARRLLPALFVLLILVTAYTAIFEPSAVGQLRGDVIGGLLYSSNWYQLFVGQGYTAAFDFAPLRHLWSLGVEEQFYVIWPIVMVALLGRKGTRKVADVSRWLLIAAVAIAVATALLFHPGVIGEPDQTPEAYWFLGDRPIAKLDFLYIGTLSRASGILLGAAFAMLWRPFAVMRGPLRTKGPIFDGLALISLVGFGWMCWQIYLVGPDGAGDARLFRGGLFVSSVLTVVMIAAISHPAARANKVLGNRVLVWIGIRSYGLYLYHWPIYQAIRKLAGNKLTVQEFVFAMVLTVIVTELSFRFVETPIRTGQAMKILRRVRWSPNPAPRRVVACAAATVMAFSVFAGASLATADLEQNEIADAFAENEESTVDLSSATGSLPDLPDSLLGAQPDEAERDDDLITPSTDAVVTPTTVPRRPNVPLADRVTPSADRPLPETTLPPPPETTVPPPPEVTSLGVVNDLAAIESLTVPPQGPAPEIRLVGFGDSVMLGSAEELTERGFVIDAVQSRQFSAALPELQAIRDNGFLGSAAVVHLGTNGSFPQSSLDEMMTILADVPIVVFVTGKADRQWIAGNNEKLRALPAAFDNVTVLDWEVLGPQCEGDCFYADDIHLNRAGQDYYAGLVARLLGL
;
A
#
# COMPACT_ATOMS: atom_id res chain seq x y z
N MET A 1 -16.11 -30.40 -77.53
CA MET A 1 -17.00 -29.38 -76.93
C MET A 1 -17.96 -30.10 -76.01
N THR A 2 -17.62 -30.19 -74.75
CA THR A 2 -18.46 -30.77 -73.71
C THR A 2 -18.75 -29.68 -72.69
N THR A 3 -19.95 -29.19 -72.69
CA THR A 3 -20.47 -28.14 -71.79
C THR A 3 -20.68 -28.75 -70.40
N ILE A 4 -19.90 -28.24 -69.42
CA ILE A 4 -20.07 -28.53 -67.99
C ILE A 4 -21.12 -27.56 -67.46
N SER A 5 -22.26 -28.05 -66.99
CA SER A 5 -23.28 -27.31 -66.26
C SER A 5 -22.81 -26.92 -64.88
N PRO A 6 -23.08 -25.74 -64.38
CA PRO A 6 -22.67 -25.38 -63.02
C PRO A 6 -23.55 -26.07 -61.97
N PRO A 7 -23.00 -26.40 -60.76
CA PRO A 7 -23.75 -27.05 -59.71
C PRO A 7 -24.80 -26.11 -59.11
N THR A 8 -26.00 -26.61 -59.01
CA THR A 8 -27.20 -26.02 -58.41
C THR A 8 -26.88 -25.60 -56.95
N ARG A 9 -27.02 -24.33 -56.68
CA ARG A 9 -26.95 -23.73 -55.35
C ARG A 9 -28.10 -24.31 -54.51
N ALA A 10 -27.79 -25.24 -53.61
CA ALA A 10 -28.72 -25.61 -52.55
C ALA A 10 -28.95 -24.43 -51.63
N SER A 11 -30.20 -24.04 -51.44
CA SER A 11 -30.62 -22.95 -50.56
C SER A 11 -30.34 -23.31 -49.11
N PRO A 12 -29.59 -22.47 -48.33
CA PRO A 12 -29.40 -22.68 -46.93
C PRO A 12 -30.46 -21.91 -46.16
N VAL A 13 -31.64 -22.47 -46.02
CA VAL A 13 -32.65 -21.92 -45.11
C VAL A 13 -33.15 -23.10 -44.26
N GLU A 14 -32.73 -23.15 -43.01
CA GLU A 14 -33.48 -23.64 -41.85
C GLU A 14 -32.67 -24.14 -40.66
N THR A 15 -31.32 -24.05 -40.64
CA THR A 15 -30.54 -24.48 -39.44
C THR A 15 -29.77 -23.32 -38.73
N ALA A 16 -29.91 -22.08 -39.21
CA ALA A 16 -29.11 -20.95 -38.72
C ALA A 16 -29.60 -20.30 -37.42
N SER A 17 -30.83 -20.62 -36.98
CA SER A 17 -31.44 -19.85 -35.86
C SER A 17 -30.92 -20.21 -34.46
N GLY A 18 -30.53 -21.46 -34.22
CA GLY A 18 -30.00 -21.90 -32.93
C GLY A 18 -28.50 -21.64 -32.74
N ALA A 19 -27.73 -21.77 -33.82
CA ALA A 19 -26.27 -21.59 -33.80
C ALA A 19 -25.80 -20.13 -33.64
N GLN A 20 -26.63 -19.16 -33.98
CA GLN A 20 -26.28 -17.74 -33.86
C GLN A 20 -26.36 -17.19 -32.39
N ILE A 21 -27.19 -17.79 -31.54
CA ILE A 21 -27.31 -17.38 -30.13
C ILE A 21 -26.07 -17.78 -29.31
N SER A 22 -25.41 -18.87 -29.69
CA SER A 22 -24.22 -19.41 -29.00
C SER A 22 -22.90 -18.76 -29.42
N ARG A 23 -22.93 -17.74 -30.30
CA ARG A 23 -21.72 -17.00 -30.66
C ARG A 23 -21.61 -15.74 -29.81
N VAL A 24 -20.45 -15.54 -29.17
CA VAL A 24 -20.10 -14.29 -28.53
C VAL A 24 -19.55 -13.35 -29.62
N PRO A 25 -20.22 -12.23 -29.93
CA PRO A 25 -19.69 -11.28 -30.89
C PRO A 25 -18.43 -10.59 -30.32
N TYR A 26 -17.56 -10.15 -31.22
CA TYR A 26 -16.51 -9.24 -30.81
C TYR A 26 -17.14 -7.87 -30.45
N MET A 27 -16.85 -7.40 -29.26
CA MET A 27 -17.40 -6.15 -28.71
C MET A 27 -16.25 -5.15 -28.47
N PRO A 28 -15.92 -4.30 -29.46
CA PRO A 28 -14.79 -3.35 -29.35
C PRO A 28 -14.97 -2.37 -28.22
N GLY A 29 -16.19 -2.03 -27.80
CA GLY A 29 -16.46 -1.19 -26.64
C GLY A 29 -15.95 -1.79 -25.31
N LEU A 30 -15.88 -3.14 -25.18
CA LEU A 30 -15.25 -3.75 -24.01
C LEU A 30 -13.74 -3.49 -23.95
N ASP A 31 -13.07 -3.50 -25.10
CA ASP A 31 -11.66 -3.10 -25.15
C ASP A 31 -11.51 -1.60 -24.80
N GLY A 32 -12.46 -0.76 -25.27
CA GLY A 32 -12.51 0.66 -24.87
C GLY A 32 -12.70 0.86 -23.36
N MET A 33 -13.57 0.09 -22.71
CA MET A 33 -13.71 0.13 -21.25
C MET A 33 -12.41 -0.28 -20.55
N ARG A 34 -11.73 -1.32 -21.01
CA ARG A 34 -10.41 -1.71 -20.49
C ARG A 34 -9.37 -0.62 -20.65
N ALA A 35 -9.43 0.14 -21.77
CA ALA A 35 -8.56 1.30 -21.97
C ALA A 35 -8.80 2.38 -20.93
N LEU A 36 -10.06 2.75 -20.66
CA LEU A 36 -10.39 3.72 -19.62
C LEU A 36 -9.94 3.24 -18.23
N ALA A 37 -10.19 1.97 -17.93
CA ALA A 37 -9.80 1.37 -16.67
C ALA A 37 -8.28 1.41 -16.43
N VAL A 38 -7.47 0.99 -17.42
CA VAL A 38 -6.01 1.00 -17.27
C VAL A 38 -5.44 2.40 -17.20
N ILE A 39 -6.00 3.37 -17.96
CA ILE A 39 -5.58 4.77 -17.89
C ILE A 39 -5.85 5.34 -16.49
N ALA A 40 -7.05 5.11 -15.94
CA ALA A 40 -7.40 5.58 -14.60
C ALA A 40 -6.43 5.04 -13.53
N VAL A 41 -6.11 3.74 -13.60
CA VAL A 41 -5.15 3.10 -12.68
C VAL A 41 -3.75 3.69 -12.83
N MET A 42 -3.26 3.87 -14.07
CA MET A 42 -1.92 4.41 -14.31
C MET A 42 -1.79 5.85 -13.85
N VAL A 43 -2.82 6.68 -14.01
CA VAL A 43 -2.84 8.06 -13.49
C VAL A 43 -2.82 8.08 -11.97
N TYR A 44 -3.66 7.25 -11.33
CA TYR A 44 -3.67 7.09 -9.88
C TYR A 44 -2.32 6.62 -9.34
N HIS A 45 -1.73 5.62 -9.96
CA HIS A 45 -0.43 5.09 -9.56
C HIS A 45 0.71 6.08 -9.78
N ALA A 46 0.63 6.99 -10.73
CA ALA A 46 1.64 8.03 -10.93
C ALA A 46 1.58 9.09 -9.82
N ASN A 47 0.39 9.58 -9.56
CA ASN A 47 0.12 10.56 -8.51
C ASN A 47 -1.34 10.46 -8.09
N SER A 48 -1.57 9.97 -6.88
CA SER A 48 -2.92 9.76 -6.34
C SER A 48 -3.73 11.06 -6.19
N THR A 49 -3.08 12.23 -6.15
CA THR A 49 -3.80 13.52 -6.07
C THR A 49 -4.44 13.93 -7.38
N TRP A 50 -3.98 13.42 -8.53
CA TRP A 50 -4.57 13.76 -9.84
C TRP A 50 -5.91 13.06 -10.06
N LEU A 51 -6.03 11.82 -9.61
CA LEU A 51 -7.25 11.02 -9.75
C LEU A 51 -7.38 10.07 -8.56
N PRO A 52 -7.81 10.55 -7.38
CA PRO A 52 -7.78 9.79 -6.12
C PRO A 52 -8.46 8.43 -6.18
N GLY A 53 -9.56 8.30 -6.92
CA GLY A 53 -10.30 7.05 -7.10
C GLY A 53 -9.94 6.29 -8.37
N GLY A 54 -8.83 6.62 -9.06
CA GLY A 54 -8.44 5.94 -10.29
C GLY A 54 -8.21 4.44 -10.13
N PHE A 55 -7.90 3.97 -8.91
CA PHE A 55 -7.82 2.54 -8.56
C PHE A 55 -9.12 1.76 -8.80
N LEU A 56 -10.30 2.44 -8.87
CA LEU A 56 -11.57 1.82 -9.24
C LEU A 56 -11.55 1.20 -10.65
N GLY A 57 -10.58 1.58 -11.49
CA GLY A 57 -10.33 0.89 -12.75
C GLY A 57 -10.09 -0.61 -12.58
N VAL A 58 -9.48 -1.06 -11.48
CA VAL A 58 -9.30 -2.49 -11.16
C VAL A 58 -10.66 -3.17 -10.96
N GLU A 59 -11.61 -2.49 -10.29
CA GLU A 59 -12.97 -3.02 -10.11
C GLU A 59 -13.67 -3.20 -11.46
N MET A 60 -13.51 -2.24 -12.37
CA MET A 60 -14.03 -2.37 -13.74
C MET A 60 -13.45 -3.60 -14.47
N PHE A 61 -12.16 -3.90 -14.30
CA PHE A 61 -11.56 -5.13 -14.85
C PHE A 61 -12.20 -6.38 -14.25
N PHE A 62 -12.43 -6.42 -12.96
CA PHE A 62 -13.06 -7.57 -12.29
C PHE A 62 -14.46 -7.85 -12.82
N VAL A 63 -15.29 -6.83 -12.98
CA VAL A 63 -16.64 -6.98 -13.55
C VAL A 63 -16.59 -7.45 -15.00
N ILE A 64 -15.72 -6.85 -15.83
CA ILE A 64 -15.53 -7.27 -17.24
C ILE A 64 -15.08 -8.72 -17.32
N SER A 65 -14.17 -9.14 -16.47
CA SER A 65 -13.67 -10.52 -16.39
C SER A 65 -14.74 -11.49 -15.99
N GLY A 66 -15.52 -11.18 -14.94
CA GLY A 66 -16.68 -11.98 -14.53
C GLY A 66 -17.69 -12.16 -15.67
N TYR A 67 -18.04 -11.07 -16.35
CA TYR A 67 -18.96 -11.08 -17.50
C TYR A 67 -18.43 -11.89 -18.67
N LEU A 68 -17.24 -11.57 -19.15
CA LEU A 68 -16.70 -12.16 -20.37
C LEU A 68 -16.40 -13.66 -20.25
N ILE A 69 -15.79 -14.06 -19.13
CA ILE A 69 -15.46 -15.48 -18.90
C ILE A 69 -16.72 -16.32 -18.78
N THR A 70 -17.69 -15.87 -18.02
CA THR A 70 -18.97 -16.56 -17.85
C THR A 70 -19.70 -16.67 -19.20
N LEU A 71 -19.75 -15.60 -19.97
CA LEU A 71 -20.37 -15.61 -21.30
C LEU A 71 -19.69 -16.60 -22.25
N LEU A 72 -18.35 -16.68 -22.25
CA LEU A 72 -17.58 -17.62 -23.07
C LEU A 72 -17.81 -19.07 -22.66
N ILE A 73 -17.87 -19.38 -21.37
CA ILE A 73 -18.15 -20.73 -20.85
C ILE A 73 -19.56 -21.18 -21.25
N ILE A 74 -20.56 -20.31 -21.09
CA ILE A 74 -21.94 -20.60 -21.49
C ILE A 74 -22.02 -20.85 -23.00
N ALA A 75 -21.40 -19.99 -23.82
CA ALA A 75 -21.39 -20.14 -25.27
C ALA A 75 -20.67 -21.41 -25.71
N GLU A 76 -19.56 -21.80 -25.08
CA GLU A 76 -18.89 -23.08 -25.34
C GLU A 76 -19.79 -24.26 -24.97
N ARG A 77 -20.45 -24.22 -23.82
CA ARG A 77 -21.39 -25.26 -23.37
C ARG A 77 -22.57 -25.42 -24.30
N GLU A 78 -23.18 -24.34 -24.76
CA GLU A 78 -24.32 -24.39 -25.70
C GLU A 78 -23.95 -24.95 -27.08
N ARG A 79 -22.71 -24.62 -27.53
CA ARG A 79 -22.25 -25.04 -28.87
C ARG A 79 -21.78 -26.48 -28.91
N SER A 80 -21.06 -26.95 -27.87
CA SER A 80 -20.37 -28.26 -27.87
C SER A 80 -20.92 -29.24 -26.84
N TYR A 81 -21.93 -28.85 -26.06
CA TYR A 81 -22.50 -29.62 -24.94
C TYR A 81 -21.48 -29.98 -23.85
N ARG A 82 -20.24 -29.52 -23.97
CA ARG A 82 -19.14 -29.74 -23.05
C ARG A 82 -18.32 -28.46 -22.91
N VAL A 83 -17.65 -28.31 -21.78
CA VAL A 83 -16.65 -27.27 -21.55
C VAL A 83 -15.30 -27.95 -21.37
N SER A 84 -14.34 -27.66 -22.23
CA SER A 84 -12.98 -28.16 -22.10
C SER A 84 -12.18 -27.28 -21.14
N LEU A 85 -12.08 -27.69 -19.88
CA LEU A 85 -11.30 -26.95 -18.85
C LEU A 85 -9.83 -26.82 -19.27
N VAL A 86 -9.24 -27.92 -19.78
CA VAL A 86 -7.84 -27.92 -20.20
C VAL A 86 -7.57 -26.94 -21.34
N ASP A 87 -8.46 -26.89 -22.36
CA ASP A 87 -8.29 -25.93 -23.44
C ASP A 87 -8.55 -24.49 -23.00
N PHE A 88 -9.49 -24.31 -22.08
CA PHE A 88 -9.73 -23.01 -21.47
C PHE A 88 -8.44 -22.51 -20.77
N TRP A 89 -7.85 -23.28 -19.87
CA TRP A 89 -6.64 -22.89 -19.16
C TRP A 89 -5.42 -22.74 -20.07
N LYS A 90 -5.25 -23.61 -21.07
CA LYS A 90 -4.18 -23.46 -22.10
C LYS A 90 -4.31 -22.14 -22.86
N ARG A 91 -5.52 -21.73 -23.24
CA ARG A 91 -5.73 -20.43 -23.91
C ARG A 91 -5.37 -19.25 -23.00
N ARG A 92 -5.69 -19.33 -21.72
CA ARG A 92 -5.36 -18.31 -20.70
C ARG A 92 -3.85 -18.28 -20.46
N ALA A 93 -3.24 -19.39 -20.16
CA ALA A 93 -1.80 -19.49 -19.94
C ALA A 93 -1.00 -18.90 -21.12
N ARG A 94 -1.34 -19.23 -22.37
CA ARG A 94 -0.69 -18.65 -23.55
C ARG A 94 -0.89 -17.14 -23.71
N ARG A 95 -1.91 -16.58 -23.08
CA ARG A 95 -2.19 -15.14 -23.12
C ARG A 95 -1.43 -14.37 -22.05
N LEU A 96 -1.29 -14.91 -20.84
CA LEU A 96 -0.89 -14.17 -19.64
C LEU A 96 0.54 -14.52 -19.19
N LEU A 97 0.90 -15.80 -19.12
CA LEU A 97 2.21 -16.22 -18.63
C LEU A 97 3.41 -15.67 -19.41
N PRO A 98 3.39 -15.52 -20.75
CA PRO A 98 4.58 -15.04 -21.44
C PRO A 98 5.02 -13.64 -21.02
N ALA A 99 4.09 -12.70 -20.87
CA ALA A 99 4.39 -11.34 -20.42
C ALA A 99 4.76 -11.29 -18.95
N LEU A 100 4.11 -12.10 -18.10
CA LEU A 100 4.45 -12.23 -16.69
C LEU A 100 5.89 -12.73 -16.49
N PHE A 101 6.31 -13.77 -17.21
CA PHE A 101 7.69 -14.26 -17.12
C PHE A 101 8.71 -13.19 -17.55
N VAL A 102 8.42 -12.45 -18.61
CA VAL A 102 9.27 -11.34 -19.04
C VAL A 102 9.36 -10.28 -17.94
N LEU A 103 8.23 -9.91 -17.34
CA LEU A 103 8.22 -8.97 -16.23
C LEU A 103 9.11 -9.45 -15.07
N LEU A 104 8.86 -10.67 -14.58
CA LEU A 104 9.56 -11.20 -13.40
C LEU A 104 11.06 -11.27 -13.62
N ILE A 105 11.51 -11.73 -14.81
CA ILE A 105 12.92 -11.78 -15.15
C ILE A 105 13.53 -10.38 -15.21
N LEU A 106 12.87 -9.42 -15.88
CA LEU A 106 13.39 -8.06 -16.03
C LEU A 106 13.42 -7.31 -14.70
N VAL A 107 12.37 -7.44 -13.90
CA VAL A 107 12.29 -6.78 -12.59
C VAL A 107 13.35 -7.36 -11.65
N THR A 108 13.48 -8.69 -11.59
CA THR A 108 14.51 -9.33 -10.74
C THR A 108 15.91 -8.94 -11.17
N ALA A 109 16.18 -8.93 -12.48
CA ALA A 109 17.51 -8.52 -12.99
C ALA A 109 17.79 -7.05 -12.70
N TYR A 110 16.79 -6.17 -12.87
CA TYR A 110 16.91 -4.75 -12.52
C TYR A 110 17.21 -4.57 -11.03
N THR A 111 16.41 -5.21 -10.17
CA THR A 111 16.58 -5.13 -8.72
C THR A 111 17.95 -5.65 -8.29
N ALA A 112 18.39 -6.78 -8.83
CA ALA A 112 19.71 -7.34 -8.51
C ALA A 112 20.90 -6.45 -8.91
N ILE A 113 20.73 -5.59 -9.92
CA ILE A 113 21.80 -4.70 -10.41
C ILE A 113 21.74 -3.34 -9.69
N PHE A 114 20.57 -2.78 -9.50
CA PHE A 114 20.40 -1.39 -9.05
C PHE A 114 19.88 -1.26 -7.62
N GLU A 115 19.30 -2.32 -7.04
CA GLU A 115 18.70 -2.37 -5.70
C GLU A 115 19.00 -3.71 -5.02
N PRO A 116 20.27 -4.08 -4.82
CA PRO A 116 20.65 -5.42 -4.32
C PRO A 116 19.99 -5.77 -2.98
N SER A 117 19.86 -4.83 -2.07
CA SER A 117 19.20 -4.97 -0.76
C SER A 117 17.73 -5.39 -0.84
N ALA A 118 17.01 -4.96 -1.89
CA ALA A 118 15.62 -5.31 -2.08
C ALA A 118 15.37 -6.71 -2.69
N VAL A 119 16.44 -7.44 -3.09
CA VAL A 119 16.28 -8.74 -3.76
C VAL A 119 15.74 -9.83 -2.83
N GLY A 120 16.11 -9.79 -1.55
CA GLY A 120 15.62 -10.74 -0.55
C GLY A 120 14.10 -10.68 -0.40
N GLN A 121 13.57 -9.47 -0.23
CA GLN A 121 12.13 -9.21 -0.17
C GLN A 121 11.41 -9.55 -1.47
N LEU A 122 12.01 -9.22 -2.62
CA LEU A 122 11.46 -9.51 -3.95
C LEU A 122 11.24 -11.02 -4.19
N ARG A 123 11.99 -11.90 -3.52
CA ARG A 123 11.85 -13.38 -3.64
C ARG A 123 10.42 -13.84 -3.39
N GLY A 124 9.82 -13.39 -2.29
CA GLY A 124 8.45 -13.75 -1.94
C GLY A 124 7.43 -13.19 -2.94
N ASP A 125 7.60 -11.97 -3.41
CA ASP A 125 6.76 -11.36 -4.43
C ASP A 125 6.85 -12.08 -5.78
N VAL A 126 8.03 -12.53 -6.19
CA VAL A 126 8.22 -13.34 -7.41
C VAL A 126 7.50 -14.67 -7.30
N ILE A 127 7.64 -15.37 -6.16
CA ILE A 127 6.93 -16.65 -5.92
C ILE A 127 5.42 -16.40 -5.89
N GLY A 128 4.96 -15.40 -5.16
CA GLY A 128 3.56 -14.99 -5.12
C GLY A 128 3.00 -14.65 -6.51
N GLY A 129 3.78 -13.94 -7.33
CA GLY A 129 3.44 -13.60 -8.70
C GLY A 129 3.33 -14.83 -9.62
N LEU A 130 4.28 -15.75 -9.54
CA LEU A 130 4.28 -17.01 -10.31
C LEU A 130 3.09 -17.92 -9.96
N LEU A 131 2.72 -17.96 -8.69
CA LEU A 131 1.62 -18.78 -8.18
C LEU A 131 0.26 -18.06 -8.21
N TYR A 132 0.24 -16.80 -8.66
CA TYR A 132 -0.94 -15.92 -8.59
C TYR A 132 -1.53 -15.80 -7.18
N SER A 133 -0.66 -15.80 -6.17
CA SER A 133 -1.00 -15.66 -4.74
C SER A 133 -0.43 -14.39 -4.12
N SER A 134 0.03 -13.41 -4.92
CA SER A 134 0.64 -12.16 -4.45
C SER A 134 -0.22 -11.43 -3.43
N ASN A 135 -1.55 -11.41 -3.61
CA ASN A 135 -2.46 -10.75 -2.68
C ASN A 135 -2.47 -11.42 -1.29
N TRP A 136 -2.39 -12.74 -1.22
CA TRP A 136 -2.32 -13.48 0.05
C TRP A 136 -0.93 -13.35 0.69
N TYR A 137 0.13 -13.39 -0.14
CA TYR A 137 1.49 -13.19 0.34
C TYR A 137 1.64 -11.80 0.97
N GLN A 138 1.20 -10.73 0.29
CA GLN A 138 1.26 -9.36 0.78
C GLN A 138 0.48 -9.17 2.09
N LEU A 139 -0.70 -9.79 2.22
CA LEU A 139 -1.46 -9.79 3.48
C LEU A 139 -0.71 -10.52 4.60
N PHE A 140 -0.08 -11.65 4.28
CA PHE A 140 0.60 -12.47 5.27
C PHE A 140 1.88 -11.83 5.81
N VAL A 141 2.65 -11.13 4.95
CA VAL A 141 3.89 -10.46 5.37
C VAL A 141 3.67 -9.03 5.90
N GLY A 142 2.41 -8.57 6.02
CA GLY A 142 2.10 -7.21 6.46
C GLY A 142 2.40 -6.12 5.44
N GLN A 143 2.82 -6.47 4.23
CA GLN A 143 3.07 -5.54 3.12
C GLN A 143 1.79 -5.30 2.31
N GLY A 144 0.70 -4.97 2.99
CA GLY A 144 -0.56 -4.63 2.35
C GLY A 144 -0.44 -3.49 1.33
N TYR A 145 -1.53 -3.22 0.65
CA TYR A 145 -1.54 -2.16 -0.38
C TYR A 145 -1.25 -0.76 0.20
N THR A 146 -1.52 -0.58 1.47
CA THR A 146 -1.35 0.67 2.21
C THR A 146 -0.02 0.77 2.93
N ALA A 147 0.77 -0.31 2.98
CA ALA A 147 2.09 -0.29 3.59
C ALA A 147 3.00 0.77 2.94
N ALA A 148 3.67 1.55 3.78
CA ALA A 148 4.47 2.69 3.35
C ALA A 148 5.65 2.26 2.45
N PHE A 149 5.92 2.97 1.51
CA PHE A 149 7.03 3.50 0.70
C PHE A 149 8.24 2.63 0.34
N ASP A 150 8.30 1.34 0.61
CA ASP A 150 9.37 0.48 0.18
C ASP A 150 9.34 0.22 -1.32
N PHE A 151 10.52 0.00 -1.92
CA PHE A 151 10.64 -0.40 -3.31
C PHE A 151 9.96 -1.75 -3.53
N ALA A 152 8.69 -1.73 -3.90
CA ALA A 152 7.86 -2.91 -4.11
C ALA A 152 7.38 -3.02 -5.57
N PRO A 153 8.28 -3.36 -6.52
CA PRO A 153 8.01 -3.29 -7.96
C PRO A 153 6.98 -4.32 -8.44
N LEU A 154 6.63 -5.31 -7.64
CA LEU A 154 5.64 -6.34 -7.96
C LEU A 154 4.34 -6.22 -7.15
N ARG A 155 4.20 -5.22 -6.28
CA ARG A 155 3.01 -5.03 -5.42
C ARG A 155 1.69 -5.07 -6.20
N HIS A 156 1.61 -4.46 -7.37
CA HIS A 156 0.41 -4.41 -8.21
C HIS A 156 -0.10 -5.79 -8.69
N LEU A 157 0.72 -6.85 -8.59
CA LEU A 157 0.32 -8.22 -8.97
C LEU A 157 -0.78 -8.81 -8.08
N TRP A 158 -1.12 -8.18 -6.95
CA TRP A 158 -2.23 -8.61 -6.09
C TRP A 158 -3.54 -8.75 -6.88
N SER A 159 -3.83 -7.81 -7.75
CA SER A 159 -5.08 -7.80 -8.51
C SER A 159 -5.13 -8.89 -9.57
N LEU A 160 -3.98 -9.21 -10.18
CA LEU A 160 -3.85 -10.36 -11.07
C LEU A 160 -4.02 -11.68 -10.30
N GLY A 161 -3.52 -11.75 -9.05
CA GLY A 161 -3.77 -12.88 -8.16
C GLY A 161 -5.26 -13.15 -8.00
N VAL A 162 -6.05 -12.14 -7.66
CA VAL A 162 -7.52 -12.25 -7.53
C VAL A 162 -8.17 -12.72 -8.83
N GLU A 163 -7.78 -12.11 -9.97
CA GLU A 163 -8.38 -12.43 -11.28
C GLU A 163 -8.04 -13.86 -11.73
N GLU A 164 -6.81 -14.30 -11.59
CA GLU A 164 -6.39 -15.64 -12.03
C GLU A 164 -6.91 -16.76 -11.12
N GLN A 165 -7.02 -16.53 -9.82
CA GLN A 165 -7.71 -17.43 -8.90
C GLN A 165 -9.17 -17.66 -9.35
N PHE A 166 -9.85 -16.59 -9.75
CA PHE A 166 -11.17 -16.71 -10.36
C PHE A 166 -11.14 -17.53 -11.66
N TYR A 167 -10.16 -17.34 -12.54
CA TYR A 167 -10.04 -18.08 -13.80
C TYR A 167 -9.71 -19.56 -13.60
N VAL A 168 -9.09 -19.93 -12.49
CA VAL A 168 -8.86 -21.34 -12.14
C VAL A 168 -10.13 -21.98 -11.60
N ILE A 169 -10.80 -21.31 -10.66
CA ILE A 169 -11.93 -21.89 -9.90
C ILE A 169 -13.24 -21.79 -10.68
N TRP A 170 -13.50 -20.65 -11.33
CA TRP A 170 -14.79 -20.36 -11.93
C TRP A 170 -15.25 -21.35 -13.02
N PRO A 171 -14.42 -21.80 -13.95
CA PRO A 171 -14.84 -22.80 -14.94
C PRO A 171 -15.28 -24.13 -14.32
N ILE A 172 -14.64 -24.55 -13.22
CA ILE A 172 -15.00 -25.77 -12.46
C ILE A 172 -16.38 -25.55 -11.82
N VAL A 173 -16.57 -24.42 -11.14
CA VAL A 173 -17.85 -24.05 -10.52
C VAL A 173 -18.97 -24.00 -11.57
N MET A 174 -18.71 -23.38 -12.72
CA MET A 174 -19.68 -23.30 -13.81
C MET A 174 -20.05 -24.68 -14.38
N VAL A 175 -19.10 -25.58 -14.55
CA VAL A 175 -19.37 -26.96 -15.00
C VAL A 175 -20.22 -27.69 -13.96
N ALA A 176 -19.94 -27.50 -12.67
CA ALA A 176 -20.74 -28.10 -11.59
C ALA A 176 -22.16 -27.53 -11.54
N LEU A 177 -22.31 -26.20 -11.59
CA LEU A 177 -23.60 -25.50 -11.50
C LEU A 177 -24.51 -25.76 -12.71
N LEU A 178 -23.95 -25.76 -13.93
CA LEU A 178 -24.73 -26.01 -15.15
C LEU A 178 -25.05 -27.49 -15.36
N GLY A 179 -24.32 -28.39 -14.74
CA GLY A 179 -24.55 -29.83 -14.67
C GLY A 179 -24.79 -30.50 -16.02
N ARG A 180 -25.26 -31.78 -15.99
CA ARG A 180 -25.66 -32.54 -17.20
C ARG A 180 -26.98 -32.06 -17.82
N LYS A 181 -27.82 -31.31 -17.06
CA LYS A 181 -29.19 -30.95 -17.46
C LYS A 181 -29.29 -29.64 -18.25
N GLY A 182 -28.17 -29.05 -18.66
CA GLY A 182 -28.13 -27.88 -19.58
C GLY A 182 -28.48 -26.53 -18.94
N THR A 183 -28.68 -25.53 -19.82
CA THR A 183 -28.83 -24.13 -19.47
C THR A 183 -30.16 -23.73 -18.80
N ARG A 184 -31.05 -24.68 -18.53
CA ARG A 184 -32.39 -24.39 -17.94
C ARG A 184 -32.33 -23.76 -16.54
N LYS A 185 -31.22 -23.91 -15.82
CA LYS A 185 -31.03 -23.31 -14.47
C LYS A 185 -30.23 -22.01 -14.47
N VAL A 186 -29.91 -21.41 -15.63
CA VAL A 186 -29.05 -20.23 -15.73
C VAL A 186 -29.63 -19.05 -14.93
N ALA A 187 -30.95 -18.85 -14.99
CA ALA A 187 -31.59 -17.76 -14.25
C ALA A 187 -31.51 -17.96 -12.71
N ASP A 188 -31.65 -19.21 -12.24
CA ASP A 188 -31.54 -19.52 -10.81
C ASP A 188 -30.10 -19.33 -10.34
N VAL A 189 -29.11 -19.79 -11.09
CA VAL A 189 -27.70 -19.58 -10.79
C VAL A 189 -27.38 -18.08 -10.77
N SER A 190 -27.86 -17.32 -11.75
CA SER A 190 -27.71 -15.86 -11.77
C SER A 190 -28.25 -15.20 -10.51
N ARG A 191 -29.42 -15.62 -10.05
CA ARG A 191 -30.03 -15.10 -8.81
C ARG A 191 -29.13 -15.35 -7.58
N TRP A 192 -28.63 -16.57 -7.45
CA TRP A 192 -27.73 -16.91 -6.34
C TRP A 192 -26.40 -16.15 -6.40
N LEU A 193 -25.84 -15.93 -7.60
CA LEU A 193 -24.63 -15.13 -7.77
C LEU A 193 -24.88 -13.65 -7.42
N LEU A 194 -26.05 -13.10 -7.77
CA LEU A 194 -26.43 -11.75 -7.40
C LEU A 194 -26.57 -11.63 -5.87
N ILE A 195 -27.23 -12.59 -5.24
CA ILE A 195 -27.37 -12.64 -3.77
C ILE A 195 -25.96 -12.72 -3.13
N ALA A 196 -25.08 -13.58 -3.65
CA ALA A 196 -23.71 -13.72 -3.14
C ALA A 196 -22.91 -12.40 -3.32
N ALA A 197 -23.03 -11.74 -4.48
CA ALA A 197 -22.34 -10.47 -4.72
C ALA A 197 -22.82 -9.38 -3.74
N VAL A 198 -24.13 -9.28 -3.50
CA VAL A 198 -24.70 -8.34 -2.54
C VAL A 198 -24.28 -8.71 -1.12
N ALA A 199 -24.33 -9.99 -0.75
CA ALA A 199 -23.94 -10.45 0.59
C ALA A 199 -22.47 -10.13 0.89
N ILE A 200 -21.56 -10.33 -0.08
CA ILE A 200 -20.16 -9.95 0.06
C ILE A 200 -20.00 -8.44 0.20
N ALA A 201 -20.73 -7.64 -0.59
CA ALA A 201 -20.69 -6.18 -0.48
C ALA A 201 -21.18 -5.70 0.90
N VAL A 202 -22.26 -6.30 1.41
CA VAL A 202 -22.77 -6.02 2.76
C VAL A 202 -21.78 -6.46 3.84
N ALA A 203 -21.18 -7.66 3.70
CA ALA A 203 -20.17 -8.12 4.63
C ALA A 203 -18.94 -7.20 4.64
N THR A 204 -18.47 -6.73 3.47
CA THR A 204 -17.39 -5.75 3.35
C THR A 204 -17.73 -4.47 4.09
N ALA A 205 -18.96 -3.96 3.92
CA ALA A 205 -19.42 -2.73 4.58
C ALA A 205 -19.52 -2.87 6.11
N LEU A 206 -19.91 -4.05 6.61
CA LEU A 206 -20.03 -4.34 8.04
C LEU A 206 -18.68 -4.62 8.71
N LEU A 207 -17.74 -5.24 7.99
CA LEU A 207 -16.41 -5.56 8.51
C LEU A 207 -15.46 -4.36 8.48
N PHE A 208 -15.78 -3.35 7.68
CA PHE A 208 -14.95 -2.16 7.57
C PHE A 208 -15.04 -1.29 8.82
N HIS A 209 -13.90 -1.02 9.43
CA HIS A 209 -13.73 -0.01 10.46
C HIS A 209 -12.75 1.05 9.95
N PRO A 210 -13.10 2.33 10.04
CA PRO A 210 -12.15 3.41 9.78
C PRO A 210 -11.09 3.38 10.90
N GLY A 211 -9.84 3.45 10.52
CA GLY A 211 -8.72 3.49 11.43
C GLY A 211 -7.49 4.02 10.72
N VAL A 212 -6.56 4.57 11.47
CA VAL A 212 -5.29 5.04 10.95
C VAL A 212 -4.44 3.83 10.57
N ILE A 213 -3.85 3.90 9.38
CA ILE A 213 -3.08 2.79 8.85
C ILE A 213 -1.67 2.85 9.44
N GLY A 214 -1.18 1.70 9.91
CA GLY A 214 0.13 1.58 10.54
C GLY A 214 0.10 1.71 12.06
N GLU A 215 -1.06 1.99 12.66
CA GLU A 215 -1.18 2.22 14.10
C GLU A 215 -2.23 1.28 14.74
N PRO A 216 -1.89 -0.02 14.90
CA PRO A 216 -2.81 -1.01 15.46
C PRO A 216 -3.20 -0.71 16.91
N ASP A 217 -2.34 -0.07 17.67
CA ASP A 217 -2.56 0.23 19.09
C ASP A 217 -3.54 1.38 19.29
N GLN A 218 -3.51 2.39 18.43
CA GLN A 218 -4.47 3.52 18.46
C GLN A 218 -5.86 3.11 17.93
N THR A 219 -5.91 2.20 16.95
CA THR A 219 -7.16 1.78 16.31
C THR A 219 -7.29 0.26 16.21
N PRO A 220 -7.29 -0.49 17.34
CA PRO A 220 -7.29 -1.95 17.35
C PRO A 220 -8.52 -2.54 16.64
N GLU A 221 -9.64 -1.80 16.61
CA GLU A 221 -10.85 -2.24 15.89
C GLU A 221 -10.67 -2.26 14.37
N ALA A 222 -9.67 -1.56 13.82
CA ALA A 222 -9.34 -1.59 12.38
C ALA A 222 -8.44 -2.77 12.00
N TYR A 223 -8.02 -3.58 12.96
CA TYR A 223 -7.13 -4.72 12.77
C TYR A 223 -7.74 -6.04 13.21
N TRP A 224 -7.23 -7.13 12.66
CA TRP A 224 -7.33 -8.46 13.20
C TRP A 224 -5.95 -8.89 13.67
N PHE A 225 -5.88 -9.55 14.83
CA PHE A 225 -4.64 -10.06 15.39
C PHE A 225 -4.54 -11.56 15.14
N LEU A 226 -3.47 -12.00 14.48
CA LEU A 226 -3.13 -13.41 14.30
C LEU A 226 -1.89 -13.72 15.13
N GLY A 227 -2.08 -14.10 16.41
CA GLY A 227 -1.04 -14.02 17.42
C GLY A 227 -0.67 -12.55 17.63
N ASP A 228 0.59 -12.21 17.61
CA ASP A 228 1.12 -10.86 17.78
C ASP A 228 1.14 -10.04 16.48
N ARG A 229 0.67 -10.62 15.36
CA ARG A 229 0.67 -9.93 14.07
C ARG A 229 -0.63 -9.18 13.80
N PRO A 230 -0.60 -7.85 13.68
CA PRO A 230 -1.74 -7.07 13.24
C PRO A 230 -1.95 -7.20 11.72
N ILE A 231 -3.18 -7.50 11.30
CA ILE A 231 -3.59 -7.52 9.90
C ILE A 231 -4.63 -6.42 9.70
N ALA A 232 -4.29 -5.38 8.94
CA ALA A 232 -5.21 -4.29 8.66
C ALA A 232 -6.47 -4.80 7.94
N LYS A 233 -7.65 -4.58 8.53
CA LYS A 233 -8.94 -4.95 7.91
C LYS A 233 -9.12 -4.28 6.56
N LEU A 234 -8.64 -3.04 6.40
CA LEU A 234 -8.67 -2.30 5.14
C LEU A 234 -7.93 -3.06 4.04
N ASP A 235 -6.69 -3.50 4.29
CA ASP A 235 -5.91 -4.24 3.30
C ASP A 235 -6.59 -5.56 2.93
N PHE A 236 -7.06 -6.32 3.92
CA PHE A 236 -7.82 -7.55 3.64
C PHE A 236 -9.06 -7.29 2.79
N LEU A 237 -9.82 -6.24 3.09
CA LEU A 237 -11.02 -5.89 2.33
C LEU A 237 -10.70 -5.37 0.93
N TYR A 238 -9.52 -4.74 0.75
CA TYR A 238 -9.12 -4.17 -0.52
C TYR A 238 -8.43 -5.18 -1.45
N ILE A 239 -7.51 -6.03 -0.96
CA ILE A 239 -6.76 -6.97 -1.80
C ILE A 239 -7.18 -8.43 -1.63
N GLY A 240 -8.02 -8.76 -0.64
CA GLY A 240 -8.50 -10.11 -0.40
C GLY A 240 -9.42 -10.63 -1.51
N THR A 241 -9.21 -11.86 -1.96
CA THR A 241 -9.99 -12.48 -3.06
C THR A 241 -11.48 -12.55 -2.74
N LEU A 242 -11.85 -12.85 -1.48
CA LEU A 242 -13.24 -13.00 -1.08
C LEU A 242 -14.00 -11.67 -1.09
N SER A 243 -13.42 -10.62 -0.54
CA SER A 243 -14.02 -9.28 -0.51
C SER A 243 -14.18 -8.69 -1.91
N ARG A 244 -13.20 -8.94 -2.80
CA ARG A 244 -13.21 -8.48 -4.19
C ARG A 244 -14.06 -9.33 -5.13
N ALA A 245 -14.51 -10.50 -4.69
CA ALA A 245 -15.36 -11.36 -5.51
C ALA A 245 -16.74 -10.74 -5.85
N SER A 246 -17.20 -9.74 -5.09
CA SER A 246 -18.51 -9.08 -5.32
C SER A 246 -18.66 -8.60 -6.77
N GLY A 247 -17.72 -7.79 -7.30
CA GLY A 247 -17.77 -7.27 -8.66
C GLY A 247 -17.65 -8.37 -9.73
N ILE A 248 -16.77 -9.34 -9.50
CA ILE A 248 -16.60 -10.48 -10.41
C ILE A 248 -17.90 -11.29 -10.52
N LEU A 249 -18.53 -11.60 -9.39
CA LEU A 249 -19.78 -12.37 -9.34
C LEU A 249 -20.96 -11.58 -9.93
N LEU A 250 -20.98 -10.25 -9.73
CA LEU A 250 -21.98 -9.38 -10.35
C LEU A 250 -21.86 -9.42 -11.88
N GLY A 251 -20.64 -9.31 -12.41
CA GLY A 251 -20.36 -9.47 -13.85
C GLY A 251 -20.77 -10.84 -14.38
N ALA A 252 -20.48 -11.91 -13.63
CA ALA A 252 -20.84 -13.29 -13.98
C ALA A 252 -22.37 -13.50 -13.96
N ALA A 253 -23.08 -12.96 -12.96
CA ALA A 253 -24.54 -12.99 -12.89
C ALA A 253 -25.16 -12.27 -14.08
N PHE A 254 -24.61 -11.09 -14.41
CA PHE A 254 -25.09 -10.32 -15.54
C PHE A 254 -24.91 -11.05 -16.89
N ALA A 255 -23.79 -11.78 -17.10
CA ALA A 255 -23.55 -12.59 -18.31
C ALA A 255 -24.60 -13.69 -18.51
N MET A 256 -25.20 -14.18 -17.44
CA MET A 256 -26.26 -15.18 -17.50
C MET A 256 -27.61 -14.60 -17.95
N LEU A 257 -27.87 -13.35 -17.59
CA LEU A 257 -29.13 -12.66 -17.90
C LEU A 257 -29.05 -11.88 -19.22
N TRP A 258 -27.89 -11.30 -19.51
CA TRP A 258 -27.70 -10.38 -20.63
C TRP A 258 -26.80 -10.97 -21.69
N ARG A 259 -27.44 -11.41 -22.79
CA ARG A 259 -26.75 -11.97 -23.97
C ARG A 259 -27.03 -11.07 -25.18
N PRO A 260 -26.01 -10.52 -25.86
CA PRO A 260 -26.18 -9.54 -26.92
C PRO A 260 -27.14 -9.97 -28.03
N PHE A 261 -27.03 -11.22 -28.50
CA PHE A 261 -27.92 -11.74 -29.54
C PHE A 261 -29.34 -12.05 -29.09
N ALA A 262 -29.54 -12.38 -27.81
CA ALA A 262 -30.88 -12.62 -27.26
C ALA A 262 -31.64 -11.29 -27.09
N VAL A 263 -30.95 -10.22 -26.71
CA VAL A 263 -31.52 -8.87 -26.59
C VAL A 263 -32.10 -8.37 -27.90
N MET A 264 -31.46 -8.73 -29.05
CA MET A 264 -31.94 -8.38 -30.39
C MET A 264 -33.29 -9.00 -30.78
N ARG A 265 -33.70 -10.03 -30.09
CA ARG A 265 -35.01 -10.70 -30.34
C ARG A 265 -36.10 -10.23 -29.39
N GLY A 266 -35.77 -9.44 -28.37
CA GLY A 266 -36.68 -8.97 -27.33
C GLY A 266 -37.21 -7.55 -27.56
N PRO A 267 -38.06 -7.07 -26.64
CA PRO A 267 -38.66 -5.73 -26.70
C PRO A 267 -37.63 -4.59 -26.58
N LEU A 268 -36.43 -4.90 -26.07
CA LEU A 268 -35.35 -3.94 -25.91
C LEU A 268 -34.63 -3.62 -27.23
N ARG A 269 -34.86 -4.35 -28.31
CA ARG A 269 -34.16 -4.21 -29.61
C ARG A 269 -34.04 -2.79 -30.11
N THR A 270 -35.08 -1.97 -29.96
CA THR A 270 -35.17 -0.60 -30.44
C THR A 270 -34.78 0.47 -29.44
N LYS A 271 -34.40 0.06 -28.21
CA LYS A 271 -34.14 0.97 -27.08
C LYS A 271 -32.69 1.47 -27.02
N GLY A 272 -31.94 1.45 -28.14
CA GLY A 272 -30.55 1.93 -28.22
C GLY A 272 -30.29 3.28 -27.56
N PRO A 273 -31.11 4.33 -27.84
CA PRO A 273 -30.92 5.65 -27.24
C PRO A 273 -31.00 5.64 -25.68
N ILE A 274 -31.84 4.80 -25.12
CA ILE A 274 -31.92 4.65 -23.64
C ILE A 274 -30.59 4.10 -23.10
N PHE A 275 -30.02 3.09 -23.78
CA PHE A 275 -28.74 2.53 -23.37
C PHE A 275 -27.58 3.51 -23.61
N ASP A 276 -27.64 4.39 -24.61
CA ASP A 276 -26.68 5.46 -24.80
C ASP A 276 -26.73 6.47 -23.63
N GLY A 277 -27.93 6.84 -23.18
CA GLY A 277 -28.12 7.68 -21.99
C GLY A 277 -27.60 7.02 -20.71
N LEU A 278 -27.90 5.73 -20.53
CA LEU A 278 -27.39 4.96 -19.39
C LEU A 278 -25.86 4.82 -19.40
N ALA A 279 -25.26 4.64 -20.59
CA ALA A 279 -23.81 4.63 -20.73
C ALA A 279 -23.18 5.96 -20.31
N LEU A 280 -23.77 7.08 -20.73
CA LEU A 280 -23.29 8.42 -20.37
C LEU A 280 -23.39 8.64 -18.87
N ILE A 281 -24.55 8.35 -18.26
CA ILE A 281 -24.75 8.46 -16.80
C ILE A 281 -23.74 7.59 -16.05
N SER A 282 -23.54 6.35 -16.48
CA SER A 282 -22.59 5.45 -15.84
C SER A 282 -21.14 5.92 -16.01
N LEU A 283 -20.78 6.45 -17.15
CA LEU A 283 -19.43 6.98 -17.40
C LEU A 283 -19.17 8.22 -16.54
N VAL A 284 -20.13 9.15 -16.49
CA VAL A 284 -20.04 10.34 -15.64
C VAL A 284 -20.01 9.97 -14.17
N GLY A 285 -20.90 9.06 -13.74
CA GLY A 285 -20.92 8.58 -12.35
C GLY A 285 -19.62 7.88 -11.95
N PHE A 286 -19.09 7.01 -12.81
CA PHE A 286 -17.80 6.35 -12.56
C PHE A 286 -16.64 7.36 -12.55
N GLY A 287 -16.63 8.33 -13.47
CA GLY A 287 -15.63 9.41 -13.50
C GLY A 287 -15.70 10.28 -12.24
N TRP A 288 -16.92 10.60 -11.78
CA TRP A 288 -17.12 11.31 -10.51
C TRP A 288 -16.59 10.52 -9.31
N MET A 289 -16.83 9.20 -9.26
CA MET A 289 -16.27 8.35 -8.23
C MET A 289 -14.73 8.33 -8.27
N CYS A 290 -14.14 8.27 -9.46
CA CYS A 290 -12.69 8.37 -9.63
C CYS A 290 -12.11 9.70 -9.14
N TRP A 291 -12.91 10.77 -9.17
CA TRP A 291 -12.50 12.09 -8.70
C TRP A 291 -12.66 12.30 -7.19
N GLN A 292 -13.68 11.69 -6.56
CA GLN A 292 -14.12 12.02 -5.19
C GLN A 292 -13.78 10.96 -4.14
N ILE A 293 -13.53 9.72 -4.55
CA ILE A 293 -13.31 8.60 -3.61
C ILE A 293 -11.81 8.36 -3.46
N TYR A 294 -11.40 8.19 -2.22
CA TYR A 294 -10.03 7.83 -1.85
C TYR A 294 -9.96 6.34 -1.44
N LEU A 295 -8.79 5.75 -1.50
CA LEU A 295 -8.55 4.49 -0.79
C LEU A 295 -8.24 4.79 0.68
N VAL A 296 -7.31 5.72 0.87
CA VAL A 296 -6.93 6.32 2.16
C VAL A 296 -7.14 7.82 2.02
N GLY A 297 -7.88 8.40 2.94
CA GLY A 297 -8.15 9.83 2.99
C GLY A 297 -6.92 10.66 3.35
N PRO A 298 -7.05 12.00 3.27
CA PRO A 298 -5.99 12.90 3.73
C PRO A 298 -5.70 12.81 5.24
N ASP A 299 -6.63 12.23 5.99
CA ASP A 299 -6.58 11.94 7.43
C ASP A 299 -5.86 10.62 7.76
N GLY A 300 -5.25 9.97 6.79
CA GLY A 300 -4.59 8.67 6.97
C GLY A 300 -5.56 7.48 7.15
N ALA A 301 -6.86 7.71 7.24
CA ALA A 301 -7.85 6.67 7.43
C ALA A 301 -8.45 6.17 6.11
N GLY A 302 -8.97 4.95 6.12
CA GLY A 302 -9.67 4.37 4.97
C GLY A 302 -10.98 5.11 4.67
N ASP A 303 -11.25 5.41 3.38
CA ASP A 303 -12.47 6.10 2.97
C ASP A 303 -13.72 5.21 3.17
N ALA A 304 -14.55 5.55 4.13
CA ALA A 304 -15.77 4.82 4.45
C ALA A 304 -16.75 4.75 3.26
N ARG A 305 -16.78 5.76 2.38
CA ARG A 305 -17.63 5.76 1.18
C ARG A 305 -17.26 4.64 0.22
N LEU A 306 -15.97 4.31 0.14
CA LEU A 306 -15.47 3.23 -0.70
C LEU A 306 -15.99 1.87 -0.21
N PHE A 307 -15.71 1.56 1.05
CA PHE A 307 -15.99 0.22 1.60
C PHE A 307 -17.46 0.02 1.98
N ARG A 308 -18.18 1.06 2.36
CA ARG A 308 -19.62 1.00 2.69
C ARG A 308 -20.54 1.08 1.47
N GLY A 309 -20.07 0.67 0.32
CA GLY A 309 -20.86 0.50 -0.89
C GLY A 309 -20.24 1.05 -2.18
N GLY A 310 -19.23 1.90 -2.12
CA GLY A 310 -18.59 2.50 -3.30
C GLY A 310 -18.04 1.46 -4.27
N LEU A 311 -17.40 0.41 -3.78
CA LEU A 311 -16.94 -0.70 -4.62
C LEU A 311 -18.10 -1.37 -5.38
N PHE A 312 -19.21 -1.62 -4.70
CA PHE A 312 -20.38 -2.24 -5.31
C PHE A 312 -21.06 -1.31 -6.31
N VAL A 313 -21.18 -0.02 -6.00
CA VAL A 313 -21.74 0.99 -6.91
C VAL A 313 -20.90 1.10 -8.17
N SER A 314 -19.57 1.13 -8.07
CA SER A 314 -18.67 1.15 -9.24
C SER A 314 -18.84 -0.10 -10.11
N SER A 315 -19.07 -1.26 -9.49
CA SER A 315 -19.40 -2.51 -10.18
C SER A 315 -20.73 -2.44 -10.91
N VAL A 316 -21.78 -1.86 -10.29
CA VAL A 316 -23.09 -1.68 -10.92
C VAL A 316 -22.99 -0.72 -12.11
N LEU A 317 -22.31 0.42 -11.98
CA LEU A 317 -22.06 1.35 -13.09
C LEU A 317 -21.34 0.65 -14.25
N THR A 318 -20.37 -0.21 -13.95
CA THR A 318 -19.66 -1.00 -14.95
C THR A 318 -20.58 -1.99 -15.66
N VAL A 319 -21.48 -2.67 -14.95
CA VAL A 319 -22.48 -3.58 -15.54
C VAL A 319 -23.41 -2.80 -16.49
N VAL A 320 -23.86 -1.62 -16.10
CA VAL A 320 -24.71 -0.76 -16.95
C VAL A 320 -23.96 -0.32 -18.22
N MET A 321 -22.69 0.03 -18.11
CA MET A 321 -21.84 0.29 -19.28
C MET A 321 -21.71 -0.94 -20.19
N ILE A 322 -21.50 -2.14 -19.62
CA ILE A 322 -21.44 -3.39 -20.38
C ILE A 322 -22.77 -3.63 -21.10
N ALA A 323 -23.91 -3.39 -20.46
CA ALA A 323 -25.23 -3.50 -21.11
C ALA A 323 -25.32 -2.59 -22.33
N ALA A 324 -24.93 -1.35 -22.19
CA ALA A 324 -24.99 -0.36 -23.25
C ALA A 324 -24.06 -0.69 -24.44
N ILE A 325 -22.79 -1.03 -24.18
CA ILE A 325 -21.83 -1.33 -25.26
C ILE A 325 -22.12 -2.67 -25.96
N SER A 326 -22.76 -3.59 -25.27
CA SER A 326 -23.18 -4.88 -25.84
C SER A 326 -24.53 -4.80 -26.54
N HIS A 327 -25.26 -3.70 -26.43
CA HIS A 327 -26.54 -3.46 -27.10
C HIS A 327 -26.31 -3.08 -28.57
N PRO A 328 -26.79 -3.86 -29.55
CA PRO A 328 -26.45 -3.69 -30.95
C PRO A 328 -26.94 -2.37 -31.58
N ALA A 329 -28.02 -1.77 -31.07
CA ALA A 329 -28.56 -0.51 -31.55
C ALA A 329 -28.03 0.74 -30.81
N ALA A 330 -27.20 0.56 -29.75
CA ALA A 330 -26.59 1.65 -29.03
C ALA A 330 -25.33 2.18 -29.76
N ARG A 331 -25.12 3.50 -29.71
CA ARG A 331 -23.93 4.17 -30.25
C ARG A 331 -22.72 4.05 -29.33
N ALA A 332 -22.93 3.79 -28.03
CA ALA A 332 -21.90 3.65 -27.02
C ALA A 332 -20.78 2.67 -27.43
N ASN A 333 -21.16 1.53 -28.08
CA ASN A 333 -20.18 0.59 -28.62
C ASN A 333 -19.26 1.20 -29.69
N LYS A 334 -19.77 2.13 -30.54
CA LYS A 334 -18.95 2.79 -31.54
C LYS A 334 -18.03 3.85 -30.93
N VAL A 335 -18.54 4.57 -29.92
CA VAL A 335 -17.77 5.62 -29.22
C VAL A 335 -16.63 5.01 -28.44
N LEU A 336 -16.90 4.06 -27.57
CA LEU A 336 -15.87 3.36 -26.79
C LEU A 336 -15.05 2.39 -27.65
N GLY A 337 -15.61 1.88 -28.75
CA GLY A 337 -14.93 1.03 -29.71
C GLY A 337 -14.13 1.78 -30.78
N ASN A 338 -13.75 3.04 -30.56
CA ASN A 338 -12.88 3.77 -31.49
C ASN A 338 -11.48 3.15 -31.56
N ARG A 339 -10.74 3.42 -32.62
CA ARG A 339 -9.46 2.78 -32.92
C ARG A 339 -8.39 3.00 -31.84
N VAL A 340 -8.38 4.17 -31.20
CA VAL A 340 -7.39 4.54 -30.17
C VAL A 340 -7.66 3.74 -28.88
N LEU A 341 -8.90 3.81 -28.37
CA LEU A 341 -9.28 3.07 -27.16
C LEU A 341 -9.16 1.56 -27.35
N VAL A 342 -9.54 1.03 -28.51
CA VAL A 342 -9.37 -0.40 -28.81
C VAL A 342 -7.89 -0.79 -28.84
N TRP A 343 -7.02 0.05 -29.40
CA TRP A 343 -5.58 -0.20 -29.43
C TRP A 343 -5.00 -0.28 -28.02
N ILE A 344 -5.37 0.67 -27.13
CA ILE A 344 -4.99 0.68 -25.73
C ILE A 344 -5.57 -0.54 -25.00
N GLY A 345 -6.87 -0.81 -25.18
CA GLY A 345 -7.55 -1.88 -24.46
C GLY A 345 -7.07 -3.29 -24.80
N ILE A 346 -6.67 -3.54 -26.04
CA ILE A 346 -6.05 -4.81 -26.43
C ILE A 346 -4.69 -5.01 -25.72
N ARG A 347 -4.00 -3.92 -25.41
CA ARG A 347 -2.69 -3.90 -24.72
C ARG A 347 -2.80 -3.63 -23.23
N SER A 348 -4.02 -3.48 -22.69
CA SER A 348 -4.23 -3.11 -21.29
C SER A 348 -3.54 -4.03 -20.29
N TYR A 349 -3.40 -5.31 -20.63
CA TYR A 349 -2.67 -6.27 -19.78
C TYR A 349 -1.17 -5.91 -19.68
N GLY A 350 -0.49 -5.71 -20.79
CA GLY A 350 0.92 -5.31 -20.80
C GLY A 350 1.13 -3.91 -20.17
N LEU A 351 0.24 -2.94 -20.48
CA LEU A 351 0.28 -1.61 -19.88
C LEU A 351 0.17 -1.68 -18.36
N TYR A 352 -0.78 -2.47 -17.84
CA TYR A 352 -0.92 -2.69 -16.41
C TYR A 352 0.28 -3.42 -15.80
N LEU A 353 0.85 -4.36 -16.53
CA LEU A 353 1.95 -5.20 -16.03
C LEU A 353 3.27 -4.42 -15.91
N TYR A 354 3.60 -3.58 -16.89
CA TYR A 354 4.90 -2.92 -16.97
C TYR A 354 4.94 -1.51 -16.36
N HIS A 355 3.79 -0.80 -16.21
CA HIS A 355 3.82 0.58 -15.71
C HIS A 355 4.36 0.69 -14.27
N TRP A 356 3.92 -0.20 -13.39
CA TRP A 356 4.24 -0.10 -11.96
C TRP A 356 5.74 -0.24 -11.67
N PRO A 357 6.48 -1.27 -12.15
CA PRO A 357 7.92 -1.35 -11.96
C PRO A 357 8.67 -0.16 -12.54
N ILE A 358 8.22 0.36 -13.70
CA ILE A 358 8.80 1.55 -14.31
C ILE A 358 8.59 2.76 -13.40
N TYR A 359 7.40 2.92 -12.83
CA TYR A 359 7.12 4.00 -11.87
C TYR A 359 7.96 3.85 -10.60
N GLN A 360 8.12 2.64 -10.09
CA GLN A 360 8.95 2.38 -8.92
C GLN A 360 10.42 2.75 -9.17
N ALA A 361 10.96 2.38 -10.33
CA ALA A 361 12.33 2.75 -10.69
C ALA A 361 12.52 4.29 -10.81
N ILE A 362 11.53 5.00 -11.37
CA ILE A 362 11.58 6.47 -11.48
C ILE A 362 11.41 7.13 -10.12
N ARG A 363 10.53 6.59 -9.25
CA ARG A 363 10.28 7.12 -7.90
C ARG A 363 11.52 7.11 -7.00
N LYS A 364 12.38 6.13 -7.16
CA LYS A 364 13.69 6.12 -6.47
C LYS A 364 14.51 7.38 -6.75
N LEU A 365 14.39 7.94 -7.96
CA LEU A 365 15.10 9.15 -8.37
C LEU A 365 14.28 10.43 -8.15
N ALA A 366 12.96 10.35 -8.19
CA ALA A 366 12.05 11.49 -8.29
C ALA A 366 11.15 11.70 -7.05
N GLY A 367 11.13 10.74 -6.10
CA GLY A 367 10.23 10.77 -4.94
C GLY A 367 8.87 10.11 -5.21
N ASN A 368 8.03 10.05 -4.16
CA ASN A 368 6.83 9.20 -4.15
C ASN A 368 5.71 9.59 -5.12
N LYS A 369 5.69 10.81 -5.62
CA LYS A 369 4.68 11.31 -6.56
C LYS A 369 5.35 11.80 -7.82
N LEU A 370 5.02 11.22 -8.95
CA LEU A 370 5.58 11.65 -10.23
C LEU A 370 5.03 13.04 -10.59
N THR A 371 5.90 13.88 -11.11
CA THR A 371 5.53 15.10 -11.83
C THR A 371 4.91 14.76 -13.19
N VAL A 372 4.28 15.73 -13.84
CA VAL A 372 3.71 15.53 -15.19
C VAL A 372 4.77 15.11 -16.21
N GLN A 373 5.99 15.66 -16.11
CA GLN A 373 7.09 15.34 -17.04
C GLN A 373 7.56 13.90 -16.85
N GLU A 374 7.79 13.47 -15.61
CA GLU A 374 8.16 12.10 -15.25
C GLU A 374 7.08 11.09 -15.63
N PHE A 375 5.81 11.45 -15.41
CA PHE A 375 4.69 10.63 -15.85
C PHE A 375 4.67 10.43 -17.36
N VAL A 376 4.85 11.51 -18.16
CA VAL A 376 4.90 11.40 -19.63
C VAL A 376 6.08 10.51 -20.05
N PHE A 377 7.25 10.68 -19.45
CA PHE A 377 8.40 9.84 -19.72
C PHE A 377 8.13 8.36 -19.38
N ALA A 378 7.60 8.10 -18.18
CA ALA A 378 7.22 6.76 -17.73
C ALA A 378 6.18 6.10 -18.64
N MET A 379 5.19 6.89 -19.11
CA MET A 379 4.17 6.43 -20.06
C MET A 379 4.75 6.05 -21.41
N VAL A 380 5.65 6.85 -21.97
CA VAL A 380 6.33 6.54 -23.22
C VAL A 380 7.11 5.23 -23.10
N LEU A 381 7.88 5.08 -22.02
CA LEU A 381 8.64 3.86 -21.76
C LEU A 381 7.71 2.64 -21.57
N THR A 382 6.65 2.79 -20.79
CA THR A 382 5.63 1.74 -20.59
C THR A 382 5.00 1.29 -21.90
N VAL A 383 4.64 2.24 -22.78
CA VAL A 383 4.06 1.95 -24.10
C VAL A 383 5.06 1.21 -24.99
N ILE A 384 6.32 1.64 -25.01
CA ILE A 384 7.38 0.99 -25.78
C ILE A 384 7.56 -0.47 -25.32
N VAL A 385 7.78 -0.68 -24.01
CA VAL A 385 7.98 -2.03 -23.45
C VAL A 385 6.75 -2.91 -23.72
N THR A 386 5.55 -2.38 -23.51
CA THR A 386 4.30 -3.10 -23.79
C THR A 386 4.19 -3.49 -25.26
N GLU A 387 4.49 -2.59 -26.19
CA GLU A 387 4.37 -2.86 -27.63
C GLU A 387 5.40 -3.90 -28.08
N LEU A 388 6.63 -3.84 -27.56
CA LEU A 388 7.67 -4.84 -27.82
C LEU A 388 7.23 -6.22 -27.28
N SER A 389 6.77 -6.29 -26.03
CA SER A 389 6.25 -7.53 -25.46
C SER A 389 5.06 -8.07 -26.25
N PHE A 390 4.10 -7.22 -26.58
CA PHE A 390 2.90 -7.60 -27.32
C PHE A 390 3.21 -8.17 -28.70
N ARG A 391 4.14 -7.56 -29.44
CA ARG A 391 4.51 -7.98 -30.79
C ARG A 391 5.40 -9.21 -30.82
N PHE A 392 6.40 -9.24 -29.99
CA PHE A 392 7.47 -10.23 -30.08
C PHE A 392 7.31 -11.42 -29.12
N VAL A 393 6.54 -11.27 -28.04
CA VAL A 393 6.35 -12.31 -27.02
C VAL A 393 4.90 -12.80 -27.02
N GLU A 394 3.96 -11.92 -26.68
CA GLU A 394 2.57 -12.32 -26.44
C GLU A 394 1.88 -12.84 -27.71
N THR A 395 1.90 -12.05 -28.78
CA THR A 395 1.16 -12.39 -30.02
C THR A 395 1.69 -13.66 -30.68
N PRO A 396 2.99 -13.88 -30.87
CA PRO A 396 3.52 -15.10 -31.44
C PRO A 396 3.18 -16.37 -30.65
N ILE A 397 3.22 -16.30 -29.32
CA ILE A 397 2.90 -17.43 -28.45
C ILE A 397 1.39 -17.69 -28.45
N ARG A 398 0.58 -16.65 -28.29
CA ARG A 398 -0.89 -16.73 -28.28
C ARG A 398 -1.46 -17.30 -29.56
N THR A 399 -0.92 -16.91 -30.72
CA THR A 399 -1.37 -17.36 -32.03
C THR A 399 -0.74 -18.67 -32.51
N GLY A 400 0.24 -19.18 -31.76
CA GLY A 400 1.01 -20.38 -32.14
C GLY A 400 2.03 -20.12 -33.26
N GLN A 401 2.25 -18.86 -33.63
CA GLN A 401 3.25 -18.48 -34.66
C GLN A 401 4.68 -18.77 -34.20
N ALA A 402 4.98 -18.61 -32.90
CA ALA A 402 6.29 -18.92 -32.32
C ALA A 402 6.72 -20.36 -32.68
N MET A 403 5.84 -21.33 -32.51
CA MET A 403 6.14 -22.74 -32.84
C MET A 403 6.35 -22.94 -34.36
N LYS A 404 5.59 -22.22 -35.18
CA LYS A 404 5.77 -22.28 -36.65
C LYS A 404 7.10 -21.63 -37.06
N ILE A 405 7.48 -20.54 -36.46
CA ILE A 405 8.76 -19.85 -36.67
C ILE A 405 9.91 -20.80 -36.26
N LEU A 406 9.86 -21.37 -35.04
CA LEU A 406 10.87 -22.31 -34.55
C LEU A 406 11.06 -23.49 -35.47
N ARG A 407 9.93 -24.12 -35.95
CA ARG A 407 10.00 -25.23 -36.93
C ARG A 407 10.64 -24.77 -38.24
N ARG A 408 10.25 -23.61 -38.77
CA ARG A 408 10.83 -23.05 -40.02
C ARG A 408 12.34 -22.80 -39.87
N VAL A 409 12.74 -22.20 -38.76
CA VAL A 409 14.16 -21.88 -38.46
C VAL A 409 14.96 -23.17 -38.30
N ARG A 410 14.41 -24.18 -37.56
CA ARG A 410 15.10 -25.46 -37.35
C ARG A 410 15.42 -26.18 -38.67
N TRP A 411 14.51 -26.11 -39.64
CA TRP A 411 14.61 -26.79 -40.93
C TRP A 411 15.12 -25.86 -42.06
N SER A 412 15.55 -24.63 -41.74
CA SER A 412 16.11 -23.70 -42.73
C SER A 412 17.48 -24.20 -43.22
N PRO A 413 17.75 -24.17 -44.53
CA PRO A 413 19.09 -24.43 -45.04
C PRO A 413 20.06 -23.34 -44.68
N ASN A 414 19.59 -22.09 -44.48
CA ASN A 414 20.41 -20.96 -44.07
C ASN A 414 20.70 -20.99 -42.55
N PRO A 415 21.95 -20.94 -42.10
CA PRO A 415 22.30 -20.98 -40.67
C PRO A 415 22.00 -19.65 -39.93
N ALA A 416 21.90 -18.50 -40.64
CA ALA A 416 21.72 -17.19 -40.01
C ALA A 416 20.48 -17.10 -39.10
N PRO A 417 19.26 -17.49 -39.50
CA PRO A 417 18.12 -17.43 -38.61
C PRO A 417 18.23 -18.41 -37.43
N ARG A 418 18.96 -19.51 -37.55
CA ARG A 418 19.25 -20.44 -36.43
C ARG A 418 20.14 -19.77 -35.40
N ARG A 419 21.18 -19.04 -35.84
CA ARG A 419 22.09 -18.29 -34.94
C ARG A 419 21.34 -17.19 -34.19
N VAL A 420 20.51 -16.42 -34.89
CA VAL A 420 19.69 -15.36 -34.26
C VAL A 420 18.79 -15.93 -33.18
N VAL A 421 18.04 -17.01 -33.47
CA VAL A 421 17.17 -17.66 -32.48
C VAL A 421 17.98 -18.27 -31.32
N ALA A 422 19.14 -18.88 -31.62
CA ALA A 422 20.01 -19.43 -30.57
C ALA A 422 20.57 -18.33 -29.68
N CYS A 423 21.04 -17.20 -30.22
CA CYS A 423 21.51 -16.05 -29.46
C CYS A 423 20.38 -15.47 -28.58
N ALA A 424 19.19 -15.26 -29.14
CA ALA A 424 18.04 -14.78 -28.39
C ALA A 424 17.66 -15.73 -27.24
N ALA A 425 17.66 -17.05 -27.50
CA ALA A 425 17.38 -18.05 -26.46
C ALA A 425 18.49 -18.07 -25.39
N ALA A 426 19.76 -17.94 -25.77
CA ALA A 426 20.89 -17.86 -24.84
C ALA A 426 20.80 -16.61 -23.96
N THR A 427 20.45 -15.46 -24.54
CA THR A 427 20.26 -14.21 -23.80
C THR A 427 19.14 -14.34 -22.75
N VAL A 428 17.98 -14.85 -23.16
CA VAL A 428 16.85 -15.08 -22.22
C VAL A 428 17.26 -16.05 -21.11
N MET A 429 17.97 -17.13 -21.47
CA MET A 429 18.45 -18.10 -20.49
C MET A 429 19.46 -17.47 -19.51
N ALA A 430 20.42 -16.68 -20.02
CA ALA A 430 21.41 -15.99 -19.18
C ALA A 430 20.72 -15.05 -18.17
N PHE A 431 19.77 -14.23 -18.63
CA PHE A 431 18.98 -13.37 -17.73
C PHE A 431 18.14 -14.16 -16.74
N SER A 432 17.56 -15.29 -17.16
CA SER A 432 16.78 -16.13 -16.24
C SER A 432 17.67 -16.81 -15.18
N VAL A 433 18.87 -17.27 -15.57
CA VAL A 433 19.84 -17.85 -14.63
C VAL A 433 20.37 -16.78 -13.69
N PHE A 434 20.70 -15.61 -14.19
CA PHE A 434 21.15 -14.48 -13.37
C PHE A 434 20.06 -14.10 -12.34
N ALA A 435 18.82 -13.86 -12.79
CA ALA A 435 17.69 -13.55 -11.91
C ALA A 435 17.43 -14.66 -10.87
N GLY A 436 17.46 -15.92 -11.30
CA GLY A 436 17.27 -17.06 -10.39
C GLY A 436 18.39 -17.21 -9.37
N ALA A 437 19.65 -17.00 -9.78
CA ALA A 437 20.80 -17.03 -8.89
C ALA A 437 20.72 -15.88 -7.87
N SER A 438 20.45 -14.66 -8.33
CA SER A 438 20.31 -13.49 -7.45
C SER A 438 19.24 -13.71 -6.38
N LEU A 439 18.06 -14.24 -6.75
CA LEU A 439 17.01 -14.56 -5.78
C LEU A 439 17.43 -15.70 -4.82
N ALA A 440 18.22 -16.65 -5.26
CA ALA A 440 18.64 -17.78 -4.44
C ALA A 440 19.72 -17.40 -3.41
N THR A 441 20.60 -16.46 -3.77
CA THR A 441 21.74 -16.03 -2.94
C THR A 441 21.50 -14.74 -2.17
N ALA A 442 20.37 -14.05 -2.40
CA ALA A 442 20.06 -12.82 -1.67
C ALA A 442 19.85 -13.11 -0.20
N ASP A 443 20.53 -12.38 0.65
CA ASP A 443 20.26 -12.35 2.06
C ASP A 443 19.00 -11.54 2.36
N LEU A 444 18.36 -11.81 3.51
CA LEU A 444 17.19 -11.08 3.96
C LEU A 444 17.62 -9.87 4.80
N GLU A 445 18.55 -9.03 4.25
CA GLU A 445 19.05 -7.84 4.97
C GLU A 445 17.95 -6.92 5.52
N GLN A 446 16.76 -6.92 4.93
CA GLN A 446 15.62 -6.22 5.53
C GLN A 446 15.12 -6.85 6.85
N ASN A 447 15.41 -8.09 7.11
CA ASN A 447 15.15 -8.65 8.43
C ASN A 447 16.09 -8.05 9.47
N GLU A 448 17.35 -7.74 9.13
CA GLU A 448 18.28 -7.13 10.08
C GLU A 448 17.84 -5.72 10.50
N ILE A 449 17.36 -4.90 9.56
CA ILE A 449 16.81 -3.57 9.89
C ILE A 449 15.47 -3.71 10.64
N ALA A 450 14.60 -4.63 10.22
CA ALA A 450 13.33 -4.87 10.89
C ALA A 450 13.51 -5.52 12.27
N ASP A 451 14.47 -6.43 12.40
CA ASP A 451 14.84 -7.07 13.66
C ASP A 451 15.50 -6.04 14.61
N ALA A 452 16.36 -5.16 14.08
CA ALA A 452 16.93 -4.05 14.85
C ALA A 452 15.86 -3.04 15.31
N PHE A 453 14.84 -2.78 14.51
CA PHE A 453 13.73 -1.93 14.95
C PHE A 453 12.88 -2.61 16.02
N ALA A 454 12.58 -3.90 15.87
CA ALA A 454 11.81 -4.65 16.87
C ALA A 454 12.56 -4.74 18.20
N GLU A 455 13.89 -4.91 18.18
CA GLU A 455 14.74 -4.90 19.38
C GLU A 455 14.76 -3.51 20.03
N ASN A 456 14.83 -2.44 19.24
CA ASN A 456 14.83 -1.07 19.73
C ASN A 456 13.44 -0.55 20.11
N GLU A 457 12.33 -1.12 19.60
CA GLU A 457 10.97 -0.74 20.02
C GLU A 457 10.75 -1.01 21.52
N GLU A 458 11.38 -2.04 22.10
CA GLU A 458 11.32 -2.31 23.53
C GLU A 458 11.98 -1.18 24.38
N SER A 459 12.86 -0.39 23.77
CA SER A 459 13.56 0.74 24.41
C SER A 459 12.86 2.09 24.19
N THR A 460 11.67 2.11 23.56
CA THR A 460 10.88 3.32 23.32
C THR A 460 9.62 3.37 24.17
N VAL A 461 9.17 4.60 24.46
CA VAL A 461 7.93 4.84 25.22
C VAL A 461 7.06 5.84 24.45
N ASP A 462 5.79 5.53 24.29
CA ASP A 462 4.82 6.50 23.79
C ASP A 462 4.49 7.52 24.90
N LEU A 463 5.22 8.63 24.93
CA LEU A 463 5.04 9.71 25.89
C LEU A 463 3.75 10.51 25.65
N SER A 464 3.18 10.45 24.45
CA SER A 464 1.96 11.19 24.12
C SER A 464 0.72 10.60 24.79
N SER A 465 0.69 9.29 24.97
CA SER A 465 -0.40 8.54 25.61
C SER A 465 -0.15 8.25 27.08
N ALA A 466 1.05 8.48 27.59
CA ALA A 466 1.41 8.23 28.99
C ALA A 466 0.56 9.11 29.94
N THR A 467 -0.29 8.47 30.73
CA THR A 467 -1.11 9.12 31.75
C THR A 467 -0.70 8.61 33.13
N GLY A 468 0.05 9.39 33.88
CA GLY A 468 0.38 9.04 35.25
C GLY A 468 1.76 9.54 35.69
N SER A 469 2.09 9.28 36.96
CA SER A 469 3.44 9.52 37.49
C SER A 469 4.40 8.42 37.00
N LEU A 470 5.65 8.80 36.79
CA LEU A 470 6.78 7.94 36.39
C LEU A 470 6.87 6.48 36.89
N PRO A 471 6.16 6.03 37.95
CA PRO A 471 6.18 4.62 38.37
C PRO A 471 5.65 3.60 37.37
N ASP A 472 4.98 4.05 36.29
CA ASP A 472 4.46 3.17 35.23
C ASP A 472 5.45 2.94 34.08
N LEU A 473 6.62 3.62 34.11
CA LEU A 473 7.72 3.36 33.17
C LEU A 473 8.49 2.11 33.62
N PRO A 474 8.90 1.21 32.72
CA PRO A 474 9.72 0.06 33.05
C PRO A 474 10.99 0.47 33.85
N ASP A 475 11.31 -0.24 34.92
CA ASP A 475 12.51 0.01 35.76
C ASP A 475 13.82 0.10 34.95
N SER A 476 13.86 -0.53 33.77
CA SER A 476 14.97 -0.45 32.81
C SER A 476 15.16 0.93 32.19
N LEU A 477 14.14 1.82 32.22
CA LEU A 477 14.18 3.17 31.67
C LEU A 477 14.46 4.24 32.72
N LEU A 478 14.49 3.88 34.00
CA LEU A 478 14.71 4.78 35.13
C LEU A 478 16.18 4.75 35.59
N GLY A 479 17.15 4.77 34.70
CA GLY A 479 18.59 4.92 34.95
C GLY A 479 19.15 4.14 36.14
N ALA A 480 20.08 3.24 35.97
CA ALA A 480 20.70 2.42 37.00
C ALA A 480 21.20 3.28 38.16
N GLN A 481 20.70 3.04 39.36
CA GLN A 481 21.34 3.48 40.60
C GLN A 481 22.66 2.72 40.78
N PRO A 482 23.72 3.34 41.30
CA PRO A 482 24.99 2.63 41.53
C PRO A 482 24.81 1.59 42.63
N ASP A 483 25.36 0.41 42.40
CA ASP A 483 25.41 -0.76 43.28
C ASP A 483 25.72 -0.42 44.72
N GLU A 484 24.82 -0.74 45.65
CA GLU A 484 25.16 -0.99 47.03
C GLU A 484 25.51 -2.48 47.20
N ALA A 485 26.72 -2.66 47.68
CA ALA A 485 27.41 -3.94 47.88
C ALA A 485 26.61 -5.03 48.63
N GLU A 486 26.79 -6.23 48.15
CA GLU A 486 26.52 -7.55 48.74
C GLU A 486 26.39 -7.60 50.27
N ARG A 487 25.33 -8.21 50.74
CA ARG A 487 25.32 -9.05 51.95
C ARG A 487 24.54 -10.31 51.69
N ASP A 488 25.30 -11.39 51.67
CA ASP A 488 24.79 -12.76 51.84
C ASP A 488 23.91 -12.87 53.08
N ASP A 489 22.79 -13.56 52.96
CA ASP A 489 22.37 -14.57 53.95
C ASP A 489 21.33 -15.55 53.37
N ASP A 490 21.69 -16.79 53.51
CA ASP A 490 20.96 -18.00 53.16
C ASP A 490 19.61 -18.17 53.91
N LEU A 491 18.70 -18.91 53.29
CA LEU A 491 17.91 -20.02 53.83
C LEU A 491 16.38 -20.02 53.56
N ILE A 492 15.99 -21.08 52.83
CA ILE A 492 14.78 -21.91 53.04
C ILE A 492 13.48 -21.55 52.32
N THR A 493 13.17 -22.34 51.27
CA THR A 493 11.83 -22.77 50.86
C THR A 493 11.18 -23.69 51.92
N PRO A 494 9.84 -23.94 51.95
CA PRO A 494 9.04 -24.42 50.84
C PRO A 494 7.52 -24.08 50.84
N SER A 495 6.93 -24.18 49.64
CA SER A 495 5.64 -24.85 49.29
C SER A 495 4.34 -24.50 50.05
N THR A 496 3.31 -24.16 49.35
CA THR A 496 2.12 -25.00 49.02
C THR A 496 0.92 -24.16 48.50
N ASP A 497 0.26 -24.75 47.53
CA ASP A 497 -1.06 -24.50 46.94
C ASP A 497 -2.12 -23.73 47.74
N ALA A 498 -2.84 -22.83 47.10
CA ALA A 498 -4.26 -22.63 47.31
C ALA A 498 -4.96 -21.97 46.10
N VAL A 499 -5.85 -22.74 45.51
CA VAL A 499 -6.92 -22.36 44.55
C VAL A 499 -7.85 -21.35 45.20
N VAL A 500 -8.16 -20.23 44.54
CA VAL A 500 -9.30 -19.37 44.88
C VAL A 500 -10.10 -19.00 43.61
N THR A 501 -11.35 -19.43 43.62
CA THR A 501 -12.44 -19.15 42.69
C THR A 501 -12.91 -17.71 42.73
N PRO A 502 -13.50 -17.16 41.64
CA PRO A 502 -13.88 -15.75 41.55
C PRO A 502 -15.22 -15.46 42.22
N THR A 503 -15.26 -14.38 42.99
CA THR A 503 -16.46 -13.86 43.65
C THR A 503 -17.05 -12.70 42.85
N THR A 504 -18.33 -12.80 42.53
CA THR A 504 -19.21 -11.85 41.91
C THR A 504 -19.38 -10.53 42.67
N VAL A 505 -19.33 -9.40 41.98
CA VAL A 505 -19.65 -8.06 42.50
C VAL A 505 -21.08 -7.68 42.09
N PRO A 506 -21.89 -7.12 42.98
CA PRO A 506 -23.31 -6.82 42.71
C PRO A 506 -23.50 -5.45 42.05
N ARG A 507 -24.46 -5.45 41.13
CA ARG A 507 -25.00 -4.31 40.39
C ARG A 507 -25.72 -3.31 41.33
N ARG A 508 -25.45 -2.01 41.15
CA ARG A 508 -26.28 -0.94 41.73
C ARG A 508 -27.32 -0.43 40.74
N PRO A 509 -28.50 0.01 41.24
CA PRO A 509 -29.65 0.30 40.40
C PRO A 509 -29.69 1.75 39.88
N ASN A 510 -30.39 1.90 38.74
CA ASN A 510 -30.77 3.17 38.08
C ASN A 510 -31.64 4.07 38.95
N VAL A 511 -31.38 5.38 38.87
CA VAL A 511 -32.31 6.43 39.30
C VAL A 511 -32.56 7.41 38.15
N PRO A 512 -33.80 7.88 37.92
CA PRO A 512 -34.18 8.61 36.71
C PRO A 512 -33.89 10.11 36.75
N LEU A 513 -33.76 10.68 35.53
CA LEU A 513 -33.71 12.12 35.26
C LEU A 513 -35.05 12.81 35.63
N ALA A 514 -34.99 13.91 36.34
CA ALA A 514 -35.99 14.99 36.24
C ALA A 514 -35.41 16.34 36.66
N ASP A 515 -35.71 17.31 35.82
CA ASP A 515 -35.92 18.73 36.02
C ASP A 515 -34.75 19.74 36.01
N ARG A 516 -34.82 20.49 34.94
CA ARG A 516 -34.19 21.78 34.69
C ARG A 516 -34.54 22.80 35.79
N VAL A 517 -33.52 23.55 36.26
CA VAL A 517 -33.70 24.89 36.81
C VAL A 517 -32.62 25.82 36.27
N THR A 518 -33.04 26.92 35.66
CA THR A 518 -32.26 28.01 35.15
C THR A 518 -31.65 28.85 36.31
N PRO A 519 -30.43 29.42 36.19
CA PRO A 519 -29.92 30.34 37.20
C PRO A 519 -30.33 31.80 36.94
N SER A 520 -30.79 32.44 37.98
CA SER A 520 -31.01 33.88 38.07
C SER A 520 -29.77 34.58 38.58
N ALA A 521 -29.51 35.74 38.02
CA ALA A 521 -28.38 36.63 38.34
C ALA A 521 -28.57 37.37 39.67
N ASP A 522 -27.43 37.96 40.16
CA ASP A 522 -27.24 39.02 41.14
C ASP A 522 -27.21 38.64 42.62
N ARG A 523 -25.96 38.53 43.11
CA ARG A 523 -25.54 39.14 44.39
C ARG A 523 -23.98 39.25 44.45
N PRO A 524 -23.40 40.42 44.79
CA PRO A 524 -21.94 40.55 44.99
C PRO A 524 -21.53 40.02 46.39
N LEU A 525 -20.47 39.21 46.41
CA LEU A 525 -19.79 38.78 47.64
C LEU A 525 -18.74 39.84 48.09
N PRO A 526 -18.46 40.00 49.38
CA PRO A 526 -17.52 40.99 49.89
C PRO A 526 -16.06 40.57 49.63
N GLU A 527 -15.26 41.54 49.22
CA GLU A 527 -13.80 41.42 49.07
C GLU A 527 -13.14 41.13 50.43
N THR A 528 -12.51 40.00 50.58
CA THR A 528 -11.55 39.72 51.65
C THR A 528 -10.16 39.89 51.06
N THR A 529 -9.48 40.99 51.36
CA THR A 529 -8.08 41.23 51.03
C THR A 529 -7.21 40.32 51.90
N LEU A 530 -6.63 39.29 51.28
CA LEU A 530 -5.49 38.55 51.84
C LEU A 530 -4.20 39.30 51.51
N PRO A 531 -3.23 39.35 52.42
CA PRO A 531 -1.92 39.95 52.12
C PRO A 531 -1.19 39.15 51.04
N PRO A 532 -0.38 39.78 50.18
CA PRO A 532 0.39 39.12 49.16
C PRO A 532 1.32 38.08 49.79
N PRO A 533 1.49 36.88 49.18
CA PRO A 533 2.50 35.94 49.61
C PRO A 533 3.89 36.54 49.41
N PRO A 534 4.88 36.17 50.25
CA PRO A 534 6.24 36.67 50.10
C PRO A 534 6.77 36.27 48.70
N GLU A 535 7.35 37.26 48.00
CA GLU A 535 8.09 37.03 46.77
C GLU A 535 9.22 36.05 47.06
N THR A 536 9.01 34.80 46.63
CA THR A 536 10.10 33.82 46.51
C THR A 536 10.86 34.25 45.26
N THR A 537 11.97 34.95 45.41
CA THR A 537 12.93 35.17 44.34
C THR A 537 13.48 33.82 43.93
N VAL A 538 12.87 33.21 42.90
CA VAL A 538 13.46 32.10 42.16
C VAL A 538 14.70 32.70 41.46
N PRO A 539 15.92 32.16 41.68
CA PRO A 539 17.07 32.60 40.90
C PRO A 539 16.76 32.44 39.42
N PRO A 540 17.19 33.38 38.55
CA PRO A 540 17.00 33.22 37.12
C PRO A 540 17.61 31.90 36.69
N PRO A 541 16.95 31.16 35.78
CA PRO A 541 17.53 29.95 35.22
C PRO A 541 18.91 30.30 34.63
N PRO A 542 19.88 29.37 34.70
CA PRO A 542 21.18 29.58 34.10
C PRO A 542 21.00 29.91 32.63
N GLU A 543 21.70 30.96 32.15
CA GLU A 543 21.74 31.29 30.72
C GLU A 543 22.34 30.12 29.97
N VAL A 544 21.47 29.34 29.32
CA VAL A 544 21.89 28.26 28.42
C VAL A 544 22.14 28.89 27.06
N THR A 545 23.39 29.03 26.69
CA THR A 545 23.77 29.60 25.39
C THR A 545 23.75 28.48 24.34
N SER A 546 22.99 28.69 23.24
CA SER A 546 23.04 27.78 22.05
C SER A 546 24.48 27.64 21.56
N LEU A 547 24.82 26.41 21.16
CA LEU A 547 26.10 26.09 20.50
C LEU A 547 26.05 26.37 18.99
N GLY A 548 24.92 26.83 18.48
CA GLY A 548 24.74 27.09 17.05
C GLY A 548 24.58 25.79 16.25
N VAL A 549 25.13 25.76 15.03
CA VAL A 549 25.18 24.55 14.19
C VAL A 549 26.50 23.83 14.44
N VAL A 550 26.43 22.61 14.95
CA VAL A 550 27.60 21.80 15.28
C VAL A 550 27.82 20.77 14.14
N ASN A 551 28.89 20.97 13.39
CA ASN A 551 29.27 20.17 12.21
C ASN A 551 30.75 19.72 12.22
N ASP A 552 31.43 19.87 13.36
CA ASP A 552 32.83 19.48 13.56
C ASP A 552 32.97 18.62 14.83
N LEU A 553 33.54 17.43 14.69
CA LEU A 553 33.81 16.51 15.80
C LEU A 553 34.68 17.12 16.88
N ALA A 554 35.71 17.89 16.50
CA ALA A 554 36.60 18.54 17.45
C ALA A 554 35.87 19.59 18.30
N ALA A 555 34.82 20.21 17.77
CA ALA A 555 33.97 21.12 18.54
C ALA A 555 33.19 20.36 19.61
N ILE A 556 32.67 19.17 19.31
CA ILE A 556 31.94 18.31 20.26
C ILE A 556 32.87 17.79 21.35
N GLU A 557 34.10 17.39 21.00
CA GLU A 557 35.10 16.88 21.94
C GLU A 557 35.61 17.95 22.93
N SER A 558 35.51 19.23 22.53
CA SER A 558 35.96 20.35 23.35
C SER A 558 34.89 20.85 24.35
N LEU A 559 33.66 20.36 24.33
CA LEU A 559 32.58 20.79 25.18
C LEU A 559 32.84 20.37 26.64
N THR A 560 33.00 21.37 27.52
CA THR A 560 33.02 21.15 28.98
C THR A 560 31.63 21.40 29.54
N VAL A 561 31.08 20.37 30.20
CA VAL A 561 29.73 20.40 30.75
C VAL A 561 29.68 21.25 32.03
N PRO A 562 28.74 22.18 32.20
CA PRO A 562 28.49 22.85 33.49
C PRO A 562 27.87 21.83 34.47
N PRO A 563 28.21 21.92 35.81
CA PRO A 563 27.56 21.11 36.82
C PRO A 563 26.06 21.42 36.89
N GLN A 564 25.24 20.41 36.78
CA GLN A 564 23.78 20.56 36.74
C GLN A 564 23.18 20.55 38.16
N GLY A 565 22.18 21.39 38.40
CA GLY A 565 21.37 21.43 39.64
C GLY A 565 20.48 20.18 39.82
N PRO A 566 19.69 20.06 40.89
CA PRO A 566 18.83 18.91 41.12
C PRO A 566 17.88 18.72 39.94
N ALA A 567 17.88 17.49 39.41
CA ALA A 567 17.23 17.16 38.14
C ALA A 567 15.70 16.94 38.27
N PRO A 568 14.91 17.32 37.28
CA PRO A 568 13.56 16.82 37.12
C PRO A 568 13.58 15.26 36.89
N GLU A 569 12.46 14.63 37.16
CA GLU A 569 12.35 13.15 37.04
C GLU A 569 12.64 12.64 35.62
N ILE A 570 12.24 13.38 34.57
CA ILE A 570 12.68 13.16 33.18
C ILE A 570 13.65 14.27 32.81
N ARG A 571 14.86 13.89 32.46
CA ARG A 571 15.94 14.83 32.18
C ARG A 571 16.11 15.10 30.69
N LEU A 572 16.10 14.04 29.91
CA LEU A 572 16.49 14.01 28.51
C LEU A 572 15.42 13.27 27.73
N VAL A 573 14.83 13.91 26.76
CA VAL A 573 13.79 13.34 25.89
C VAL A 573 14.29 13.30 24.46
N GLY A 574 14.21 12.15 23.81
CA GLY A 574 14.41 12.00 22.38
C GLY A 574 13.06 11.83 21.67
N PHE A 575 12.77 12.66 20.67
CA PHE A 575 11.56 12.59 19.85
C PHE A 575 11.94 12.45 18.37
N GLY A 576 11.65 11.30 17.77
CA GLY A 576 12.25 10.99 16.47
C GLY A 576 11.49 10.10 15.52
N ASP A 577 12.13 9.90 14.38
CA ASP A 577 11.73 8.95 13.33
C ASP A 577 12.56 7.65 13.39
N SER A 578 12.55 6.87 12.31
CA SER A 578 13.23 5.58 12.23
C SER A 578 14.74 5.61 12.48
N VAL A 579 15.41 6.74 12.25
CA VAL A 579 16.86 6.84 12.51
C VAL A 579 17.12 6.91 14.01
N MET A 580 16.32 7.69 14.76
CA MET A 580 16.40 7.73 16.21
C MET A 580 15.90 6.42 16.83
N LEU A 581 14.83 5.82 16.30
CA LEU A 581 14.33 4.52 16.72
C LEU A 581 15.43 3.45 16.64
N GLY A 582 16.17 3.41 15.53
CA GLY A 582 17.28 2.48 15.34
C GLY A 582 18.43 2.65 16.35
N SER A 583 18.47 3.74 17.12
CA SER A 583 19.50 4.00 18.15
C SER A 583 18.87 4.18 19.54
N ALA A 584 17.64 3.68 19.73
CA ALA A 584 16.89 3.91 20.97
C ALA A 584 17.53 3.21 22.16
N GLU A 585 18.07 2.00 22.01
CA GLU A 585 18.76 1.26 23.06
C GLU A 585 19.99 2.04 23.55
N GLU A 586 20.89 2.45 22.65
CA GLU A 586 22.10 3.18 23.01
C GLU A 586 21.83 4.57 23.58
N LEU A 587 20.76 5.24 23.17
CA LEU A 587 20.32 6.50 23.77
C LEU A 587 19.74 6.28 25.17
N THR A 588 18.94 5.24 25.36
CA THR A 588 18.34 4.89 26.66
C THR A 588 19.40 4.52 27.68
N GLU A 589 20.44 3.76 27.30
CA GLU A 589 21.60 3.46 28.12
C GLU A 589 22.34 4.74 28.59
N ARG A 590 22.23 5.82 27.81
CA ARG A 590 22.80 7.16 28.16
C ARG A 590 21.82 8.08 28.89
N GLY A 591 20.68 7.54 29.35
CA GLY A 591 19.71 8.23 30.20
C GLY A 591 18.66 9.06 29.46
N PHE A 592 18.41 8.77 28.17
CA PHE A 592 17.31 9.36 27.42
C PHE A 592 16.03 8.53 27.58
N VAL A 593 14.91 9.23 27.64
CA VAL A 593 13.59 8.65 27.39
C VAL A 593 13.24 8.89 25.93
N ILE A 594 13.08 7.83 25.15
CA ILE A 594 12.94 7.90 23.69
C ILE A 594 11.50 7.64 23.29
N ASP A 595 10.93 8.60 22.54
CA ASP A 595 9.68 8.48 21.80
C ASP A 595 9.99 8.57 20.31
N ALA A 596 10.26 7.44 19.67
CA ALA A 596 10.63 7.38 18.27
C ALA A 596 9.81 6.29 17.57
N VAL A 597 9.31 6.61 16.36
CA VAL A 597 8.42 5.72 15.60
C VAL A 597 8.88 5.64 14.14
N GLN A 598 8.85 4.44 13.57
CA GLN A 598 9.18 4.21 12.17
C GLN A 598 8.30 5.06 11.24
N SER A 599 8.93 5.72 10.26
CA SER A 599 8.25 6.53 9.25
C SER A 599 7.50 7.77 9.77
N ARG A 600 7.74 8.20 11.02
CA ARG A 600 7.13 9.43 11.59
C ARG A 600 7.45 10.63 10.71
N GLN A 601 6.42 11.40 10.36
CA GLN A 601 6.55 12.60 9.55
C GLN A 601 6.47 13.85 10.42
N PHE A 602 7.29 14.86 10.11
CA PHE A 602 7.43 16.09 10.89
C PHE A 602 6.10 16.76 11.24
N SER A 603 5.25 17.02 10.24
CA SER A 603 3.97 17.72 10.49
C SER A 603 2.91 16.84 11.17
N ALA A 604 3.00 15.52 11.02
CA ALA A 604 2.09 14.59 11.68
C ALA A 604 2.44 14.40 13.16
N ALA A 605 3.70 14.62 13.53
CA ALA A 605 4.21 14.49 14.90
C ALA A 605 3.86 15.67 15.84
N LEU A 606 3.37 16.80 15.31
CA LEU A 606 3.08 17.99 16.13
C LEU A 606 2.02 17.76 17.21
N PRO A 607 0.88 17.09 16.94
CA PRO A 607 -0.11 16.78 17.97
C PRO A 607 0.44 15.87 19.08
N GLU A 608 1.32 14.92 18.73
CA GLU A 608 1.97 14.02 19.68
C GLU A 608 2.93 14.79 20.57
N LEU A 609 3.79 15.64 20.00
CA LEU A 609 4.71 16.48 20.76
C LEU A 609 3.95 17.47 21.66
N GLN A 610 2.80 17.99 21.21
CA GLN A 610 1.93 18.82 22.05
C GLN A 610 1.38 18.03 23.24
N ALA A 611 0.95 16.79 23.03
CA ALA A 611 0.48 15.93 24.11
C ALA A 611 1.60 15.60 25.12
N ILE A 612 2.83 15.35 24.66
CA ILE A 612 4.01 15.16 25.52
C ILE A 612 4.23 16.39 26.39
N ARG A 613 4.14 17.61 25.81
CA ARG A 613 4.20 18.86 26.56
C ARG A 613 3.10 18.96 27.61
N ASP A 614 1.85 18.71 27.19
CA ASP A 614 0.66 18.86 28.06
C ASP A 614 0.71 17.86 29.23
N ASN A 615 1.32 16.69 29.02
CA ASN A 615 1.57 15.68 30.04
C ASN A 615 2.79 16.02 30.94
N GLY A 616 3.59 17.03 30.61
CA GLY A 616 4.75 17.45 31.40
C GLY A 616 6.01 16.63 31.18
N PHE A 617 6.11 15.91 30.07
CA PHE A 617 7.21 14.98 29.78
C PHE A 617 8.35 15.54 28.91
N LEU A 618 8.35 16.83 28.57
CA LEU A 618 9.41 17.41 27.70
C LEU A 618 10.80 17.51 28.35
N GLY A 619 10.91 17.33 29.66
CA GLY A 619 12.19 17.33 30.38
C GLY A 619 12.97 18.64 30.35
N SER A 620 14.27 18.57 30.70
CA SER A 620 15.19 19.71 30.66
C SER A 620 15.96 19.85 29.35
N ALA A 621 16.02 18.78 28.56
CA ALA A 621 16.56 18.79 27.21
C ALA A 621 15.72 17.90 26.29
N ALA A 622 15.43 18.40 25.10
CA ALA A 622 14.72 17.66 24.04
C ALA A 622 15.60 17.52 22.79
N VAL A 623 15.75 16.30 22.31
CA VAL A 623 16.43 16.00 21.04
C VAL A 623 15.39 15.62 20.01
N VAL A 624 15.35 16.32 18.88
CA VAL A 624 14.39 16.11 17.81
C VAL A 624 15.10 15.65 16.54
N HIS A 625 14.83 14.44 16.08
CA HIS A 625 15.32 13.93 14.80
C HIS A 625 14.14 13.56 13.89
N LEU A 626 13.69 14.53 13.12
CA LEU A 626 12.57 14.40 12.19
C LEU A 626 12.90 15.07 10.84
N GLY A 627 12.26 14.59 9.78
CA GLY A 627 12.44 15.17 8.46
C GLY A 627 13.10 14.22 7.45
N THR A 628 13.48 13.01 7.86
CA THR A 628 13.97 11.96 6.98
C THR A 628 12.85 11.45 6.07
N ASN A 629 11.60 11.41 6.56
CA ASN A 629 10.45 10.77 5.91
C ASN A 629 9.55 11.71 5.09
N GLY A 630 9.93 12.96 4.88
CA GLY A 630 9.15 13.89 4.05
C GLY A 630 9.56 15.35 4.22
N SER A 631 9.09 16.19 3.30
CA SER A 631 9.27 17.65 3.44
C SER A 631 8.27 18.24 4.43
N PHE A 632 8.67 19.24 5.17
CA PHE A 632 7.79 20.00 6.05
C PHE A 632 7.81 21.50 5.69
N PRO A 633 6.66 22.20 5.84
CA PRO A 633 6.60 23.65 5.65
C PRO A 633 7.19 24.40 6.83
N GLN A 634 7.58 25.67 6.63
CA GLN A 634 8.08 26.53 7.71
C GLN A 634 7.08 26.66 8.87
N SER A 635 5.78 26.72 8.56
CA SER A 635 4.72 26.81 9.58
C SER A 635 4.71 25.66 10.56
N SER A 636 5.04 24.43 10.12
CA SER A 636 5.14 23.28 11.03
C SER A 636 6.37 23.38 11.94
N LEU A 637 7.47 23.94 11.44
CA LEU A 637 8.65 24.20 12.25
C LEU A 637 8.39 25.29 13.29
N ASP A 638 7.69 26.36 12.90
CA ASP A 638 7.29 27.46 13.79
C ASP A 638 6.34 26.95 14.90
N GLU A 639 5.41 26.03 14.55
CA GLU A 639 4.52 25.39 15.51
C GLU A 639 5.31 24.49 16.48
N MET A 640 6.24 23.68 15.98
CA MET A 640 7.12 22.86 16.82
C MET A 640 7.94 23.71 17.79
N MET A 641 8.49 24.83 17.33
CA MET A 641 9.22 25.76 18.20
C MET A 641 8.33 26.43 19.25
N THR A 642 7.04 26.63 18.95
CA THR A 642 6.06 27.08 19.95
C THR A 642 5.83 26.03 21.03
N ILE A 643 5.76 24.77 20.65
CA ILE A 643 5.61 23.65 21.59
C ILE A 643 6.86 23.50 22.47
N LEU A 644 8.05 23.71 21.93
CA LEU A 644 9.34 23.55 22.62
C LEU A 644 9.86 24.83 23.30
N ALA A 645 9.09 25.93 23.32
CA ALA A 645 9.55 27.24 23.74
C ALA A 645 10.09 27.28 25.19
N ASP A 646 9.52 26.48 26.09
CA ASP A 646 9.89 26.45 27.52
C ASP A 646 10.96 25.38 27.85
N VAL A 647 11.41 24.60 26.85
CA VAL A 647 12.45 23.58 27.03
C VAL A 647 13.82 24.29 27.08
N PRO A 648 14.61 24.14 28.15
CA PRO A 648 15.87 24.86 28.28
C PRO A 648 16.89 24.59 27.21
N ILE A 649 16.97 23.32 26.76
CA ILE A 649 17.91 22.87 25.72
C ILE A 649 17.12 22.10 24.67
N VAL A 650 17.16 22.55 23.43
CA VAL A 650 16.56 21.86 22.29
C VAL A 650 17.65 21.53 21.27
N VAL A 651 17.80 20.26 20.94
CA VAL A 651 18.73 19.82 19.91
C VAL A 651 17.95 19.30 18.71
N PHE A 652 18.08 19.95 17.57
CA PHE A 652 17.62 19.38 16.32
C PHE A 652 18.74 18.62 15.62
N VAL A 653 18.41 17.45 15.08
CA VAL A 653 19.33 16.64 14.29
C VAL A 653 18.92 16.72 12.81
N THR A 654 19.88 17.09 11.92
CA THR A 654 19.58 17.17 10.50
C THR A 654 19.44 15.77 9.89
N GLY A 655 18.57 15.62 8.88
CA GLY A 655 18.42 14.33 8.18
C GLY A 655 19.58 14.04 7.24
N LYS A 656 20.01 12.76 7.15
CA LYS A 656 20.92 12.23 6.14
C LYS A 656 20.21 11.16 5.32
N ALA A 657 19.86 11.50 4.09
CA ALA A 657 19.27 10.57 3.12
C ALA A 657 19.37 11.15 1.71
N ASP A 658 19.48 10.29 0.69
CA ASP A 658 19.38 10.74 -0.71
C ASP A 658 17.92 10.94 -1.10
N ARG A 659 17.34 12.06 -0.62
CA ARG A 659 15.96 12.45 -0.88
C ARG A 659 15.89 13.94 -1.23
N GLN A 660 15.01 14.31 -2.16
CA GLN A 660 14.89 15.68 -2.69
C GLN A 660 14.57 16.75 -1.62
N TRP A 661 13.94 16.36 -0.52
CA TRP A 661 13.53 17.30 0.53
C TRP A 661 14.59 17.52 1.61
N ILE A 662 15.60 16.66 1.72
CA ILE A 662 16.60 16.71 2.79
C ILE A 662 17.33 18.07 2.81
N ALA A 663 17.86 18.52 1.68
CA ALA A 663 18.56 19.80 1.62
C ALA A 663 17.69 20.97 2.09
N GLY A 664 16.43 21.03 1.63
CA GLY A 664 15.50 22.10 2.03
C GLY A 664 15.01 21.99 3.48
N ASN A 665 14.90 20.78 4.04
CA ASN A 665 14.60 20.56 5.45
C ASN A 665 15.78 20.99 6.31
N ASN A 666 16.99 20.53 5.98
CA ASN A 666 18.20 20.80 6.72
C ASN A 666 18.56 22.31 6.72
N GLU A 667 18.31 23.01 5.59
CA GLU A 667 18.47 24.48 5.53
C GLU A 667 17.62 25.19 6.59
N LYS A 668 16.34 24.78 6.74
CA LYS A 668 15.44 25.34 7.75
C LYS A 668 15.90 25.03 9.17
N LEU A 669 16.34 23.79 9.43
CA LEU A 669 16.86 23.42 10.75
C LEU A 669 18.12 24.20 11.12
N ARG A 670 19.09 24.33 10.20
CA ARG A 670 20.34 25.09 10.41
C ARG A 670 20.09 26.58 10.67
N ALA A 671 18.95 27.11 10.27
CA ALA A 671 18.60 28.50 10.53
C ALA A 671 18.07 28.77 11.97
N LEU A 672 17.63 27.73 12.69
CA LEU A 672 17.00 27.85 14.01
C LEU A 672 17.86 28.52 15.07
N PRO A 673 19.17 28.21 15.24
CA PRO A 673 20.00 28.83 16.28
C PRO A 673 20.14 30.35 16.15
N ALA A 674 19.91 30.90 14.97
CA ALA A 674 19.93 32.34 14.75
C ALA A 674 18.66 33.04 15.25
N ALA A 675 17.57 32.28 15.47
CA ALA A 675 16.27 32.80 15.90
C ALA A 675 15.92 32.39 17.35
N PHE A 676 16.55 31.34 17.89
CA PHE A 676 16.21 30.75 19.19
C PHE A 676 17.48 30.41 19.97
N ASP A 677 17.66 31.10 21.11
CA ASP A 677 18.88 30.98 21.93
C ASP A 677 19.01 29.61 22.65
N ASN A 678 17.92 28.86 22.80
CA ASN A 678 17.89 27.54 23.41
C ASN A 678 18.07 26.41 22.41
N VAL A 679 18.25 26.69 21.10
CA VAL A 679 18.35 25.67 20.04
C VAL A 679 19.79 25.49 19.62
N THR A 680 20.21 24.23 19.60
CA THR A 680 21.43 23.74 18.95
C THR A 680 21.07 22.79 17.81
N VAL A 681 21.83 22.78 16.74
CA VAL A 681 21.63 21.86 15.61
C VAL A 681 22.84 20.92 15.47
N LEU A 682 22.61 19.63 15.66
CA LEU A 682 23.58 18.58 15.33
C LEU A 682 23.49 18.28 13.82
N ASP A 683 24.50 18.64 13.08
CA ASP A 683 24.49 18.50 11.63
C ASP A 683 24.87 17.08 11.21
N TRP A 684 23.90 16.16 11.34
CA TRP A 684 24.07 14.75 11.02
C TRP A 684 24.34 14.47 9.55
N GLU A 685 23.85 15.33 8.64
CA GLU A 685 24.18 15.25 7.22
C GLU A 685 25.71 15.33 6.99
N VAL A 686 26.42 16.10 7.82
CA VAL A 686 27.86 16.28 7.76
C VAL A 686 28.63 15.31 8.65
N LEU A 687 28.13 15.03 9.84
CA LEU A 687 28.79 14.21 10.86
C LEU A 687 28.59 12.71 10.66
N GLY A 688 27.41 12.28 10.18
CA GLY A 688 27.13 10.88 9.95
C GLY A 688 28.13 10.18 9.04
N PRO A 689 28.53 10.76 7.88
CA PRO A 689 29.57 10.18 7.01
C PRO A 689 30.99 10.14 7.62
N GLN A 690 31.22 10.79 8.78
CA GLN A 690 32.53 10.78 9.46
C GLN A 690 32.68 9.61 10.44
N CYS A 691 31.64 8.79 10.59
CA CYS A 691 31.70 7.57 11.39
C CYS A 691 32.79 6.64 10.81
N GLU A 692 33.67 6.13 11.67
CA GLU A 692 34.78 5.23 11.25
C GLU A 692 34.27 3.82 10.95
N GLY A 693 34.46 3.37 9.72
CA GLY A 693 34.05 2.06 9.24
C GLY A 693 32.70 2.07 8.52
N ASP A 694 32.02 0.94 8.50
CA ASP A 694 30.69 0.77 7.92
C ASP A 694 29.64 0.97 9.03
N CYS A 695 28.99 2.13 9.04
CA CYS A 695 28.07 2.55 10.10
C CYS A 695 26.61 2.57 9.68
N PHE A 696 26.34 2.34 8.41
CA PHE A 696 24.99 2.38 7.86
C PHE A 696 24.64 1.02 7.26
N TYR A 697 23.35 0.67 7.30
CA TYR A 697 22.85 -0.40 6.47
C TYR A 697 22.93 -0.04 4.98
N ALA A 698 22.70 -0.99 4.10
CA ALA A 698 22.81 -0.81 2.65
C ALA A 698 21.92 0.30 2.06
N ASP A 699 20.94 0.81 2.81
CA ASP A 699 20.08 1.93 2.41
C ASP A 699 20.73 3.31 2.61
N ASP A 700 21.91 3.35 3.24
CA ASP A 700 22.69 4.56 3.56
C ASP A 700 21.90 5.59 4.42
N ILE A 701 20.88 5.13 5.14
CA ILE A 701 20.02 5.93 6.02
C ILE A 701 20.05 5.37 7.44
N HIS A 702 19.66 4.11 7.59
CA HIS A 702 19.54 3.47 8.89
C HIS A 702 20.89 2.97 9.40
N LEU A 703 21.04 3.01 10.71
CA LEU A 703 22.29 2.76 11.40
C LEU A 703 22.42 1.29 11.79
N ASN A 704 23.56 0.68 11.48
CA ASN A 704 23.94 -0.57 12.09
C ASN A 704 24.51 -0.32 13.51
N ARG A 705 24.86 -1.35 14.25
CA ARG A 705 25.30 -1.24 15.65
C ARG A 705 26.45 -0.25 15.87
N ALA A 706 27.41 -0.16 14.96
CA ALA A 706 28.51 0.81 15.04
C ALA A 706 28.01 2.26 14.85
N GLY A 707 27.08 2.43 13.90
CA GLY A 707 26.44 3.73 13.64
C GLY A 707 25.51 4.18 14.75
N GLN A 708 24.81 3.25 15.40
CA GLN A 708 23.93 3.50 16.55
C GLN A 708 24.71 4.05 17.74
N ASP A 709 25.80 3.39 18.12
CA ASP A 709 26.70 3.85 19.19
C ASP A 709 27.36 5.20 18.87
N TYR A 710 27.79 5.39 17.62
CA TYR A 710 28.37 6.67 17.17
C TYR A 710 27.34 7.81 17.26
N TYR A 711 26.12 7.61 16.75
CA TYR A 711 25.03 8.59 16.80
C TYR A 711 24.67 8.95 18.24
N ALA A 712 24.41 7.94 19.07
CA ALA A 712 24.07 8.15 20.48
C ALA A 712 25.22 8.83 21.25
N GLY A 713 26.46 8.46 20.94
CA GLY A 713 27.66 9.10 21.49
C GLY A 713 27.78 10.59 21.15
N LEU A 714 27.46 10.99 19.89
CA LEU A 714 27.46 12.41 19.50
C LEU A 714 26.37 13.21 20.22
N VAL A 715 25.16 12.67 20.28
CA VAL A 715 24.02 13.30 20.95
C VAL A 715 24.30 13.46 22.46
N ALA A 716 24.81 12.42 23.10
CA ALA A 716 25.14 12.46 24.53
C ALA A 716 26.25 13.50 24.84
N ARG A 717 27.35 13.47 24.09
CA ARG A 717 28.46 14.43 24.26
C ARG A 717 28.03 15.89 24.05
N LEU A 718 27.12 16.14 23.09
CA LEU A 718 26.58 17.47 22.87
C LEU A 718 25.83 18.01 24.08
N LEU A 719 25.23 17.12 24.87
CA LEU A 719 24.51 17.42 26.10
C LEU A 719 25.37 17.24 27.35
N GLY A 720 26.63 16.82 27.15
CA GLY A 720 27.61 16.69 28.20
C GLY A 720 27.47 15.45 29.08
N LEU A 721 27.13 14.37 28.46
CA LEU A 721 26.99 13.03 29.06
C LEU A 721 28.16 12.14 28.67
#